data_2cbf816e67e9b6910dbf1f6d84586ef1
#
_entry.id   2cbf816e67e9b6910dbf1f6d84586ef1
#
_cell.length_a   1.000
_cell.length_b   1.000
_cell.length_c   1.000
_cell.angle_alpha   90.00
_cell.angle_beta   90.00
_cell.angle_gamma   90.00
#
_symmetry.space_group_name_H-M   'P 1'
#
loop_
_entity.id
_entity.type
_entity.pdbx_description
1 polymer ?
#
loop_
_entity_poly.entity_id
_entity_poly.type
_entity_poly.pdbx_seq_one_letter_code
_entity_poly.pdbx_strand_id
1 'polypeptide(L)'
;MPTDTAADLALVRNIGIMAHIDAGKTTTTERILFYTGINYKIGEVHEGSATMDWMPQEQERGITITSAATTCQWDGHTINIIDTPGHVDFTVEVERSLRVLDGAVAVFDGVAGVEPQSETVWRQADRYNVPRICFVNKLDRTGAEFHRCVDMISSRLGATPLVLQIPIGVEADFVGVVDLVAMKALVWPPEAAKGEMYETLEIPATHTEAAREWHDRLLETIAESDDAMMELYLEGREPAEDELVAAIRRATIAGSLTPVLCGSAFKNKGVQPMLDAVVRYLPSPVDVDGIEGHTPGSEDAVVTRLPSESAPFSALAFKIMSDPHLGKLTYIRVYSGVLETGTAVLNSTKGKKERIGKIYRMHANKREEIDRVGAGHIVAVMGLKDTTTGDTLCDSADPVILESMNFPAPVISVAIEPKSKADQEKLGTAIQRLAEEDPTFQVRSDEETGQTIIAGMGELHLDVLVDRMRREFRVEANVGKPQVAYRETITKTVEKVEYTHKKQTGGSGQYARVIISLEPSGGEVDGGYEFVNKVTGGRIPREYIPSVDAGCQDAMEYGVLAGYPLVDVKVTLLDGAYHEVDSSELAFKIAGSMAFKDAARKAGPVLMEPMMAVEVTTPEDFMGDVIGDLNSRRGQIQAMDERAGARVVKALVPLSEMFGYVGDLRSRTQGRASYSMQFDSYAQVPRNVADEIIAKARGE
;
A
#
# COMPACT_ATOMS: atom_id res chain seq x y z
N MET A 1 -31.78 -4.18 -17.16
CA MET A 1 -31.59 -2.97 -16.34
C MET A 1 -31.07 -1.88 -17.25
N PRO A 2 -31.33 -0.58 -17.02
CA PRO A 2 -30.80 0.47 -17.86
C PRO A 2 -29.26 0.41 -17.84
N THR A 3 -28.65 0.75 -18.96
CA THR A 3 -27.20 0.93 -19.08
C THR A 3 -26.80 2.13 -18.24
N ASP A 4 -25.79 1.99 -17.38
CA ASP A 4 -25.25 3.13 -16.65
C ASP A 4 -24.70 4.14 -17.65
N THR A 5 -25.32 5.31 -17.69
CA THR A 5 -24.88 6.41 -18.55
C THR A 5 -23.70 7.15 -17.90
N ALA A 6 -23.02 8.01 -18.65
CA ALA A 6 -22.01 8.89 -18.06
C ALA A 6 -22.58 9.75 -16.92
N ALA A 7 -23.89 10.06 -16.96
CA ALA A 7 -24.58 10.76 -15.90
C ALA A 7 -24.72 9.90 -14.63
N ASP A 8 -24.95 8.59 -14.76
CA ASP A 8 -25.03 7.67 -13.62
C ASP A 8 -23.65 7.46 -13.00
N LEU A 9 -22.58 7.39 -13.83
CA LEU A 9 -21.20 7.28 -13.35
C LEU A 9 -20.72 8.55 -12.63
N ALA A 10 -21.23 9.71 -12.98
CA ALA A 10 -20.95 10.97 -12.27
C ALA A 10 -21.46 10.93 -10.81
N LEU A 11 -22.42 10.05 -10.48
CA LEU A 11 -22.95 9.83 -9.14
C LEU A 11 -22.20 8.73 -8.37
N VAL A 12 -21.13 8.16 -8.90
CA VAL A 12 -20.31 7.16 -8.22
C VAL A 12 -19.12 7.82 -7.55
N ARG A 13 -18.77 7.35 -6.35
CA ARG A 13 -17.54 7.73 -5.62
C ARG A 13 -16.84 6.46 -5.17
N ASN A 14 -15.58 6.27 -5.56
CA ASN A 14 -14.74 5.17 -5.10
C ASN A 14 -13.69 5.76 -4.18
N ILE A 15 -13.88 5.61 -2.88
CA ILE A 15 -13.05 6.28 -1.88
C ILE A 15 -12.35 5.30 -0.96
N GLY A 16 -11.14 5.68 -0.52
CA GLY A 16 -10.43 5.04 0.57
C GLY A 16 -10.50 5.86 1.84
N ILE A 17 -10.54 5.19 2.99
CA ILE A 17 -10.37 5.86 4.28
C ILE A 17 -8.98 5.49 4.79
N MET A 18 -8.11 6.47 4.88
CA MET A 18 -6.72 6.34 5.28
C MET A 18 -6.46 7.10 6.58
N ALA A 19 -5.71 6.49 7.46
CA ALA A 19 -5.38 7.06 8.76
C ALA A 19 -4.20 6.32 9.39
N HIS A 20 -3.51 6.95 10.34
CA HIS A 20 -2.62 6.21 11.23
C HIS A 20 -3.42 5.36 12.24
N ILE A 21 -2.70 4.51 12.97
CA ILE A 21 -3.29 3.70 14.04
C ILE A 21 -3.93 4.63 15.07
N ASP A 22 -5.10 4.25 15.58
CA ASP A 22 -5.87 5.00 16.58
C ASP A 22 -6.39 6.39 16.16
N ALA A 23 -6.23 6.88 14.92
CA ALA A 23 -6.85 8.15 14.49
C ALA A 23 -8.39 8.11 14.47
N GLY A 24 -8.97 6.92 14.60
CA GLY A 24 -10.42 6.71 14.58
C GLY A 24 -10.97 6.35 13.21
N LYS A 25 -10.15 5.74 12.34
CA LYS A 25 -10.54 5.26 11.02
C LYS A 25 -11.78 4.37 11.08
N THR A 26 -11.69 3.22 11.76
CA THR A 26 -12.80 2.26 11.88
C THR A 26 -14.03 2.90 12.52
N THR A 27 -13.85 3.74 13.54
CA THR A 27 -14.97 4.50 14.14
C THR A 27 -15.65 5.39 13.12
N THR A 28 -14.89 6.10 12.28
CA THR A 28 -15.45 6.96 11.21
C THR A 28 -16.20 6.12 10.19
N THR A 29 -15.63 5.00 9.74
CA THR A 29 -16.27 4.08 8.79
C THR A 29 -17.57 3.50 9.35
N GLU A 30 -17.60 3.07 10.61
CA GLU A 30 -18.82 2.55 11.26
C GLU A 30 -19.91 3.63 11.35
N ARG A 31 -19.56 4.91 11.57
CA ARG A 31 -20.53 6.02 11.54
C ARG A 31 -21.07 6.25 10.13
N ILE A 32 -20.22 6.16 9.11
CA ILE A 32 -20.68 6.21 7.72
C ILE A 32 -21.69 5.12 7.45
N LEU A 33 -21.41 3.87 7.82
CA LEU A 33 -22.31 2.73 7.62
C LEU A 33 -23.64 2.90 8.37
N PHE A 34 -23.60 3.51 9.54
CA PHE A 34 -24.80 3.81 10.32
C PHE A 34 -25.67 4.90 9.64
N TYR A 35 -25.07 6.04 9.28
CA TYR A 35 -25.83 7.15 8.68
C TYR A 35 -26.33 6.85 7.27
N THR A 36 -25.67 5.98 6.54
CA THR A 36 -26.13 5.49 5.22
C THR A 36 -27.13 4.34 5.31
N GLY A 37 -27.50 3.91 6.52
CA GLY A 37 -28.52 2.88 6.76
C GLY A 37 -28.06 1.44 6.47
N ILE A 38 -26.79 1.20 6.23
CA ILE A 38 -26.23 -0.14 6.05
C ILE A 38 -26.28 -0.92 7.37
N ASN A 39 -25.91 -0.26 8.47
CA ASN A 39 -25.96 -0.81 9.81
C ASN A 39 -27.09 -0.19 10.63
N TYR A 40 -27.85 -1.02 11.34
CA TYR A 40 -28.92 -0.56 12.24
C TYR A 40 -28.39 -0.15 13.64
N LYS A 41 -27.17 -0.58 13.96
CA LYS A 41 -26.50 -0.27 15.21
C LYS A 41 -25.11 0.29 14.89
N ILE A 42 -24.66 1.21 15.72
CA ILE A 42 -23.30 1.73 15.67
C ILE A 42 -22.38 0.63 16.19
N GLY A 43 -21.41 0.19 15.38
CA GLY A 43 -20.33 -0.69 15.79
C GLY A 43 -19.28 0.07 16.60
N GLU A 44 -18.82 -0.51 17.71
CA GLU A 44 -17.76 0.05 18.54
C GLU A 44 -16.52 -0.85 18.49
N VAL A 45 -15.36 -0.26 18.19
CA VAL A 45 -14.07 -0.98 18.09
C VAL A 45 -13.71 -1.64 19.41
N HIS A 46 -13.87 -0.90 20.53
CA HIS A 46 -13.53 -1.39 21.86
C HIS A 46 -14.41 -2.54 22.36
N GLU A 47 -15.59 -2.70 21.79
CA GLU A 47 -16.51 -3.80 22.10
C GLU A 47 -16.36 -4.99 21.12
N GLY A 48 -15.48 -4.89 20.14
CA GLY A 48 -15.32 -5.89 19.06
C GLY A 48 -16.58 -6.06 18.20
N SER A 49 -17.45 -5.03 18.15
CA SER A 49 -18.72 -5.05 17.41
C SER A 49 -18.64 -4.32 16.05
N ALA A 50 -17.45 -3.84 15.67
CA ALA A 50 -17.22 -3.18 14.39
C ALA A 50 -17.43 -4.15 13.21
N THR A 51 -18.20 -3.71 12.22
CA THR A 51 -18.60 -4.54 11.08
C THR A 51 -17.47 -4.67 10.04
N MET A 52 -16.64 -3.63 9.92
CA MET A 52 -15.53 -3.60 8.96
C MET A 52 -14.33 -4.42 9.44
N ASP A 53 -14.05 -4.44 10.75
CA ASP A 53 -13.03 -5.29 11.35
C ASP A 53 -13.62 -6.68 11.62
N TRP A 54 -13.77 -7.48 10.56
CA TRP A 54 -14.47 -8.77 10.60
C TRP A 54 -13.60 -9.93 11.06
N MET A 55 -12.28 -9.79 10.99
CA MET A 55 -11.35 -10.82 11.44
C MET A 55 -11.23 -10.83 12.97
N PRO A 56 -11.20 -12.03 13.60
CA PRO A 56 -10.96 -12.10 15.05
C PRO A 56 -9.69 -11.37 15.50
N GLN A 57 -8.63 -11.40 14.69
CA GLN A 57 -7.37 -10.74 14.98
C GLN A 57 -7.49 -9.21 14.96
N GLU A 58 -8.31 -8.67 14.06
CA GLU A 58 -8.61 -7.22 14.03
C GLU A 58 -9.35 -6.78 15.29
N GLN A 59 -10.37 -7.55 15.68
CA GLN A 59 -11.17 -7.30 16.88
C GLN A 59 -10.35 -7.43 18.17
N GLU A 60 -9.52 -8.48 18.28
CA GLU A 60 -8.67 -8.72 19.45
C GLU A 60 -7.58 -7.66 19.62
N ARG A 61 -7.02 -7.15 18.50
CA ARG A 61 -5.92 -6.19 18.51
C ARG A 61 -6.38 -4.73 18.37
N GLY A 62 -7.63 -4.50 17.96
CA GLY A 62 -8.19 -3.17 17.71
C GLY A 62 -7.58 -2.44 16.52
N ILE A 63 -7.03 -3.18 15.54
CA ILE A 63 -6.41 -2.63 14.33
C ILE A 63 -6.99 -3.29 13.09
N THR A 64 -7.15 -2.53 12.02
CA THR A 64 -7.50 -3.09 10.70
C THR A 64 -6.26 -3.73 10.07
N ILE A 65 -6.39 -4.97 9.66
CA ILE A 65 -5.31 -5.78 9.05
C ILE A 65 -5.53 -5.90 7.55
N THR A 66 -6.75 -6.23 7.14
CA THR A 66 -7.10 -6.38 5.72
C THR A 66 -8.05 -5.27 5.28
N SER A 67 -7.87 -4.79 4.05
CA SER A 67 -8.82 -3.83 3.48
C SER A 67 -10.20 -4.49 3.32
N ALA A 68 -11.25 -3.82 3.76
CA ALA A 68 -12.63 -4.23 3.56
C ALA A 68 -13.32 -3.28 2.57
N ALA A 69 -14.09 -3.85 1.65
CA ALA A 69 -14.85 -3.07 0.67
C ALA A 69 -16.34 -3.11 1.01
N THR A 70 -16.98 -1.96 0.97
CA THR A 70 -18.42 -1.83 1.17
C THR A 70 -19.01 -0.77 0.24
N THR A 71 -20.30 -0.91 -0.09
CA THR A 71 -21.01 0.05 -0.91
C THR A 71 -22.16 0.63 -0.10
N CYS A 72 -22.32 1.94 -0.10
CA CYS A 72 -23.42 2.66 0.54
C CYS A 72 -23.99 3.75 -0.37
N GLN A 73 -25.10 4.34 0.06
CA GLN A 73 -25.80 5.42 -0.67
C GLN A 73 -25.83 6.67 0.20
N TRP A 74 -25.53 7.82 -0.39
CA TRP A 74 -25.62 9.12 0.26
C TRP A 74 -25.98 10.20 -0.75
N ASP A 75 -26.99 10.99 -0.46
CA ASP A 75 -27.47 12.10 -1.31
C ASP A 75 -27.58 11.72 -2.81
N GLY A 76 -28.22 10.60 -3.11
CA GLY A 76 -28.40 10.09 -4.48
C GLY A 76 -27.13 9.52 -5.12
N HIS A 77 -26.00 9.49 -4.43
CA HIS A 77 -24.71 8.94 -4.91
C HIS A 77 -24.46 7.54 -4.37
N THR A 78 -23.79 6.73 -5.18
CA THR A 78 -23.24 5.44 -4.77
C THR A 78 -21.79 5.62 -4.33
N ILE A 79 -21.51 5.32 -3.06
CA ILE A 79 -20.16 5.42 -2.50
C ILE A 79 -19.63 4.03 -2.25
N ASN A 80 -18.57 3.65 -2.95
CA ASN A 80 -17.79 2.46 -2.68
C ASN A 80 -16.64 2.86 -1.75
N ILE A 81 -16.59 2.26 -0.57
CA ILE A 81 -15.58 2.56 0.45
C ILE A 81 -14.64 1.37 0.56
N ILE A 82 -13.36 1.64 0.48
CA ILE A 82 -12.30 0.69 0.83
C ILE A 82 -11.66 1.17 2.13
N ASP A 83 -11.86 0.42 3.20
CA ASP A 83 -11.22 0.67 4.48
C ASP A 83 -9.80 0.11 4.46
N THR A 84 -8.78 0.97 4.57
CA THR A 84 -7.38 0.57 4.42
C THR A 84 -6.70 0.36 5.78
N PRO A 85 -5.79 -0.62 5.94
CA PRO A 85 -5.00 -0.76 7.16
C PRO A 85 -4.21 0.51 7.49
N GLY A 86 -4.03 0.78 8.78
CA GLY A 86 -3.21 1.90 9.25
C GLY A 86 -1.79 1.50 9.67
N HIS A 87 -1.48 0.18 9.72
CA HIS A 87 -0.20 -0.32 10.21
C HIS A 87 0.80 -0.52 9.07
N VAL A 88 2.06 -0.16 9.31
CA VAL A 88 3.13 -0.21 8.30
C VAL A 88 3.43 -1.61 7.77
N ASP A 89 3.23 -2.66 8.56
CA ASP A 89 3.40 -4.04 8.10
C ASP A 89 2.39 -4.44 7.01
N PHE A 90 1.32 -3.65 6.84
CA PHE A 90 0.27 -3.85 5.84
C PHE A 90 0.23 -2.76 4.77
N THR A 91 1.36 -2.06 4.54
CA THR A 91 1.47 -0.99 3.52
C THR A 91 1.05 -1.44 2.13
N VAL A 92 1.27 -2.70 1.79
CA VAL A 92 0.84 -3.29 0.52
C VAL A 92 -0.67 -3.34 0.36
N GLU A 93 -1.42 -3.59 1.44
CA GLU A 93 -2.88 -3.49 1.42
C GLU A 93 -3.34 -2.07 1.13
N VAL A 94 -2.63 -1.07 1.68
CA VAL A 94 -2.88 0.36 1.41
C VAL A 94 -2.61 0.66 -0.05
N GLU A 95 -1.46 0.25 -0.58
CA GLU A 95 -1.04 0.51 -1.96
C GLU A 95 -2.00 -0.12 -2.98
N ARG A 96 -2.40 -1.38 -2.77
CA ARG A 96 -3.41 -2.05 -3.58
C ARG A 96 -4.75 -1.30 -3.60
N SER A 97 -5.15 -0.79 -2.45
CA SER A 97 -6.38 -0.03 -2.31
C SER A 97 -6.28 1.31 -3.04
N LEU A 98 -5.22 2.08 -2.81
CA LEU A 98 -5.02 3.38 -3.44
C LEU A 98 -5.02 3.33 -4.96
N ARG A 99 -4.51 2.24 -5.54
CA ARG A 99 -4.45 2.05 -7.01
C ARG A 99 -5.83 2.02 -7.67
N VAL A 100 -6.86 1.62 -6.96
CA VAL A 100 -8.22 1.44 -7.49
C VAL A 100 -9.22 2.50 -7.00
N LEU A 101 -8.75 3.49 -6.26
CA LEU A 101 -9.56 4.59 -5.74
C LEU A 101 -9.53 5.79 -6.67
N ASP A 102 -10.65 6.52 -6.70
CA ASP A 102 -10.74 7.81 -7.37
C ASP A 102 -10.46 8.97 -6.39
N GLY A 103 -10.68 8.76 -5.10
CA GLY A 103 -10.42 9.74 -4.06
C GLY A 103 -10.22 9.10 -2.69
N ALA A 104 -9.82 9.89 -1.70
CA ALA A 104 -9.60 9.41 -0.34
C ALA A 104 -10.04 10.40 0.74
N VAL A 105 -10.36 9.87 1.92
CA VAL A 105 -10.56 10.63 3.15
C VAL A 105 -9.39 10.33 4.09
N ALA A 106 -8.58 11.33 4.37
CA ALA A 106 -7.46 11.24 5.32
C ALA A 106 -7.93 11.67 6.71
N VAL A 107 -7.97 10.74 7.66
CA VAL A 107 -8.42 10.98 9.03
C VAL A 107 -7.21 11.24 9.93
N PHE A 108 -7.17 12.39 10.57
CA PHE A 108 -6.13 12.81 11.50
C PHE A 108 -6.67 12.87 12.94
N ASP A 109 -5.82 12.56 13.90
CA ASP A 109 -6.13 12.74 15.31
C ASP A 109 -5.91 14.21 15.72
N GLY A 110 -6.93 14.87 16.24
CA GLY A 110 -6.85 16.27 16.70
C GLY A 110 -5.81 16.49 17.79
N VAL A 111 -5.46 15.45 18.56
CA VAL A 111 -4.44 15.50 19.62
C VAL A 111 -3.04 15.19 19.07
N ALA A 112 -2.88 14.11 18.32
CA ALA A 112 -1.58 13.69 17.78
C ALA A 112 -1.17 14.48 16.54
N GLY A 113 -2.12 14.90 15.72
CA GLY A 113 -1.87 15.57 14.43
C GLY A 113 -1.37 14.62 13.35
N VAL A 114 -0.39 15.05 12.57
CA VAL A 114 0.24 14.23 11.54
C VAL A 114 1.34 13.36 12.16
N GLU A 115 1.21 12.05 12.02
CA GLU A 115 2.17 11.05 12.47
C GLU A 115 2.93 10.42 11.30
N PRO A 116 4.06 9.71 11.50
CA PRO A 116 4.87 9.14 10.42
C PRO A 116 4.11 8.19 9.51
N GLN A 117 3.18 7.42 10.08
CA GLN A 117 2.31 6.55 9.29
C GLN A 117 1.40 7.35 8.36
N SER A 118 0.90 8.51 8.83
CA SER A 118 0.15 9.44 7.99
C SER A 118 0.99 9.94 6.82
N GLU A 119 2.26 10.29 7.07
CA GLU A 119 3.20 10.75 6.02
C GLU A 119 3.46 9.63 4.98
N THR A 120 3.58 8.38 5.43
CA THR A 120 3.81 7.24 4.52
C THR A 120 2.61 7.00 3.62
N VAL A 121 1.40 6.90 4.20
CA VAL A 121 0.17 6.69 3.42
C VAL A 121 -0.11 7.89 2.51
N TRP A 122 0.21 9.10 2.96
CA TRP A 122 0.09 10.32 2.15
C TRP A 122 0.99 10.27 0.93
N ARG A 123 2.28 9.93 1.08
CA ARG A 123 3.23 9.77 -0.04
C ARG A 123 2.80 8.67 -1.02
N GLN A 124 2.22 7.57 -0.52
CA GLN A 124 1.66 6.55 -1.40
C GLN A 124 0.47 7.09 -2.22
N ALA A 125 -0.41 7.87 -1.59
CA ALA A 125 -1.52 8.52 -2.30
C ALA A 125 -1.02 9.55 -3.33
N ASP A 126 0.08 10.28 -3.05
CA ASP A 126 0.72 11.19 -4.02
C ASP A 126 1.25 10.42 -5.24
N ARG A 127 1.87 9.27 -5.03
CA ARG A 127 2.38 8.42 -6.12
C ARG A 127 1.30 8.04 -7.14
N TYR A 128 0.08 7.84 -6.67
CA TYR A 128 -1.07 7.48 -7.52
C TYR A 128 -1.96 8.68 -7.86
N ASN A 129 -1.54 9.90 -7.55
CA ASN A 129 -2.29 11.14 -7.78
C ASN A 129 -3.74 11.07 -7.25
N VAL A 130 -3.97 10.43 -6.10
CA VAL A 130 -5.29 10.29 -5.52
C VAL A 130 -5.73 11.58 -4.84
N PRO A 131 -6.76 12.29 -5.35
CA PRO A 131 -7.35 13.46 -4.69
C PRO A 131 -7.90 13.10 -3.32
N ARG A 132 -7.79 14.01 -2.36
CA ARG A 132 -8.19 13.70 -0.99
C ARG A 132 -8.78 14.90 -0.25
N ILE A 133 -9.59 14.57 0.75
CA ILE A 133 -10.06 15.48 1.77
C ILE A 133 -9.52 15.06 3.13
N CYS A 134 -9.31 15.99 4.03
CA CYS A 134 -8.84 15.73 5.39
C CYS A 134 -10.00 15.85 6.37
N PHE A 135 -10.05 14.95 7.34
CA PHE A 135 -10.97 14.98 8.46
C PHE A 135 -10.21 14.97 9.78
N VAL A 136 -10.15 16.11 10.47
CA VAL A 136 -9.54 16.22 11.79
C VAL A 136 -10.52 15.73 12.83
N ASN A 137 -10.27 14.52 13.32
CA ASN A 137 -11.13 13.76 14.22
C ASN A 137 -10.74 13.95 15.69
N LYS A 138 -11.59 13.51 16.61
CA LYS A 138 -11.37 13.50 18.07
C LYS A 138 -11.24 14.89 18.70
N LEU A 139 -11.92 15.89 18.17
CA LEU A 139 -11.90 17.24 18.73
C LEU A 139 -12.56 17.35 20.11
N ASP A 140 -13.21 16.28 20.58
CA ASP A 140 -13.76 16.13 21.93
C ASP A 140 -12.74 15.73 22.99
N ARG A 141 -11.50 15.38 22.59
CA ARG A 141 -10.45 14.94 23.51
C ARG A 141 -9.64 16.10 24.06
N THR A 142 -9.21 15.95 25.31
CA THR A 142 -8.29 16.89 25.96
C THR A 142 -6.98 17.01 25.20
N GLY A 143 -6.55 18.21 24.89
CA GLY A 143 -5.36 18.52 24.11
C GLY A 143 -5.59 18.50 22.60
N ALA A 144 -6.84 18.34 22.12
CA ALA A 144 -7.15 18.44 20.71
C ALA A 144 -7.06 19.90 20.24
N GLU A 145 -6.31 20.14 19.15
CA GLU A 145 -6.07 21.46 18.60
C GLU A 145 -6.15 21.43 17.07
N PHE A 146 -7.25 21.97 16.54
CA PHE A 146 -7.57 21.91 15.11
C PHE A 146 -6.53 22.65 14.24
N HIS A 147 -6.20 23.90 14.59
CA HIS A 147 -5.31 24.74 13.78
C HIS A 147 -3.90 24.18 13.72
N ARG A 148 -3.39 23.61 14.81
CA ARG A 148 -2.11 22.91 14.83
C ARG A 148 -2.11 21.73 13.85
N CYS A 149 -3.20 20.96 13.76
CA CYS A 149 -3.29 19.87 12.79
C CYS A 149 -3.27 20.41 11.35
N VAL A 150 -3.94 21.52 11.06
CA VAL A 150 -3.90 22.19 9.73
C VAL A 150 -2.46 22.60 9.38
N ASP A 151 -1.75 23.24 10.32
CA ASP A 151 -0.35 23.63 10.14
C ASP A 151 0.57 22.42 9.90
N MET A 152 0.31 21.31 10.58
CA MET A 152 1.07 20.07 10.36
C MET A 152 0.76 19.43 9.00
N ILE A 153 -0.46 19.49 8.50
CA ILE A 153 -0.82 19.03 7.15
C ILE A 153 0.00 19.81 6.11
N SER A 154 0.12 21.14 6.26
CA SER A 154 0.95 21.95 5.37
C SER A 154 2.44 21.65 5.53
N SER A 155 2.98 21.73 6.74
CA SER A 155 4.42 21.68 6.99
C SER A 155 5.06 20.31 6.84
N ARG A 156 4.32 19.22 7.11
CA ARG A 156 4.82 17.84 7.06
C ARG A 156 4.46 17.09 5.80
N LEU A 157 3.26 17.35 5.26
CA LEU A 157 2.76 16.65 4.08
C LEU A 157 2.99 17.45 2.80
N GLY A 158 3.40 18.72 2.90
CA GLY A 158 3.59 19.61 1.76
C GLY A 158 2.28 19.93 1.02
N ALA A 159 1.14 19.69 1.65
CA ALA A 159 -0.16 19.98 1.08
C ALA A 159 -0.55 21.45 1.28
N THR A 160 -1.45 21.96 0.44
CA THR A 160 -2.09 23.26 0.62
C THR A 160 -3.49 23.02 1.23
N PRO A 161 -3.65 23.12 2.57
CA PRO A 161 -4.93 22.86 3.20
C PRO A 161 -5.92 23.99 2.92
N LEU A 162 -7.11 23.63 2.49
CA LEU A 162 -8.25 24.53 2.33
C LEU A 162 -9.25 24.26 3.46
N VAL A 163 -9.26 25.10 4.47
CA VAL A 163 -10.12 24.92 5.65
C VAL A 163 -11.57 25.23 5.27
N LEU A 164 -12.43 24.22 5.27
CA LEU A 164 -13.86 24.35 4.98
C LEU A 164 -14.71 24.47 6.24
N GLN A 165 -14.19 24.06 7.38
CA GLN A 165 -14.90 24.06 8.66
C GLN A 165 -13.97 24.45 9.80
N ILE A 166 -14.50 25.19 10.77
CA ILE A 166 -13.84 25.45 12.05
C ILE A 166 -14.70 24.92 13.20
N PRO A 167 -14.10 24.40 14.29
CA PRO A 167 -14.86 23.84 15.41
C PRO A 167 -15.60 24.90 16.23
N ILE A 168 -16.77 24.52 16.75
CA ILE A 168 -17.51 25.28 17.77
C ILE A 168 -17.31 24.60 19.11
N GLY A 169 -16.56 25.25 20.00
CA GLY A 169 -16.12 24.70 21.27
C GLY A 169 -14.84 23.88 21.13
N VAL A 170 -14.26 23.54 22.26
CA VAL A 170 -13.00 22.77 22.37
C VAL A 170 -13.19 21.62 23.36
N GLU A 171 -12.51 20.50 23.11
CA GLU A 171 -12.53 19.32 23.99
C GLU A 171 -13.95 18.88 24.39
N ALA A 172 -14.26 18.85 25.70
CA ALA A 172 -15.57 18.44 26.20
C ALA A 172 -16.71 19.38 25.75
N ASP A 173 -16.39 20.64 25.44
CA ASP A 173 -17.35 21.66 24.98
C ASP A 173 -17.53 21.68 23.45
N PHE A 174 -16.93 20.75 22.73
CA PHE A 174 -17.11 20.61 21.28
C PHE A 174 -18.56 20.23 20.96
N VAL A 175 -19.32 21.16 20.40
CA VAL A 175 -20.76 20.99 20.11
C VAL A 175 -21.09 20.94 18.62
N GLY A 176 -20.22 21.46 17.76
CA GLY A 176 -20.50 21.56 16.34
C GLY A 176 -19.37 22.18 15.54
N VAL A 177 -19.67 22.57 14.32
CA VAL A 177 -18.72 23.20 13.38
C VAL A 177 -19.36 24.39 12.71
N VAL A 178 -18.57 25.37 12.29
CA VAL A 178 -18.98 26.41 11.36
C VAL A 178 -18.59 25.95 9.95
N ASP A 179 -19.55 25.82 9.07
CA ASP A 179 -19.33 25.63 7.63
C ASP A 179 -18.99 26.99 7.00
N LEU A 180 -17.77 27.11 6.49
CA LEU A 180 -17.23 28.34 5.93
C LEU A 180 -17.69 28.55 4.47
N VAL A 181 -18.19 27.54 3.79
CA VAL A 181 -18.72 27.66 2.43
C VAL A 181 -20.14 28.25 2.48
N ALA A 182 -21.01 27.68 3.31
CA ALA A 182 -22.38 28.15 3.48
C ALA A 182 -22.51 29.28 4.52
N MET A 183 -21.46 29.59 5.28
CA MET A 183 -21.44 30.54 6.39
C MET A 183 -22.56 30.28 7.40
N LYS A 184 -22.70 29.04 7.85
CA LYS A 184 -23.67 28.55 8.82
C LYS A 184 -23.00 27.74 9.92
N ALA A 185 -23.65 27.65 11.08
CA ALA A 185 -23.26 26.76 12.15
C ALA A 185 -24.03 25.45 12.07
N LEU A 186 -23.33 24.33 12.12
CA LEU A 186 -23.89 22.97 12.20
C LEU A 186 -23.69 22.47 13.63
N VAL A 187 -24.77 22.31 14.38
CA VAL A 187 -24.73 22.01 15.82
C VAL A 187 -25.49 20.71 16.10
N TRP A 188 -24.88 19.81 16.85
CA TRP A 188 -25.51 18.56 17.29
C TRP A 188 -26.11 18.77 18.67
N PRO A 189 -27.46 18.75 18.81
CA PRO A 189 -28.11 18.92 20.10
C PRO A 189 -27.83 17.73 21.03
N PRO A 190 -27.76 17.94 22.36
CA PRO A 190 -27.47 16.88 23.32
C PRO A 190 -28.46 15.70 23.29
N GLU A 191 -29.68 15.94 22.86
CA GLU A 191 -30.76 14.93 22.74
C GLU A 191 -30.52 13.97 21.56
N ALA A 192 -29.76 14.37 20.55
CA ALA A 192 -29.35 13.53 19.41
C ALA A 192 -28.18 12.62 19.82
N ALA A 193 -28.39 11.70 20.77
CA ALA A 193 -27.34 10.87 21.33
C ALA A 193 -26.57 10.03 20.29
N LYS A 194 -27.22 9.71 19.13
CA LYS A 194 -26.59 9.02 18.02
C LYS A 194 -26.15 9.96 16.89
N GLY A 195 -26.27 11.28 17.05
CA GLY A 195 -25.91 12.26 16.05
C GLY A 195 -26.72 12.18 14.75
N GLU A 196 -27.90 11.59 14.79
CA GLU A 196 -28.75 11.36 13.62
C GLU A 196 -29.23 12.65 12.97
N MET A 197 -29.36 13.72 13.73
CA MET A 197 -29.73 15.05 13.24
C MET A 197 -28.82 16.11 13.83
N TYR A 198 -28.50 17.09 13.02
CA TYR A 198 -27.87 18.35 13.42
C TYR A 198 -28.76 19.52 12.98
N GLU A 199 -28.63 20.63 13.67
CA GLU A 199 -29.33 21.87 13.36
C GLU A 199 -28.42 22.81 12.59
N THR A 200 -28.95 23.40 11.52
CA THR A 200 -28.27 24.47 10.80
C THR A 200 -28.74 25.81 11.37
N LEU A 201 -27.83 26.52 11.99
CA LEU A 201 -28.09 27.76 12.74
C LEU A 201 -27.24 28.91 12.20
N GLU A 202 -27.59 30.13 12.61
CA GLU A 202 -26.70 31.27 12.43
C GLU A 202 -25.43 31.11 13.26
N ILE A 203 -24.30 31.63 12.74
CA ILE A 203 -23.00 31.53 13.44
C ILE A 203 -23.08 32.23 14.80
N PRO A 204 -22.72 31.57 15.90
CA PRO A 204 -22.69 32.20 17.22
C PRO A 204 -21.82 33.47 17.21
N ALA A 205 -22.26 34.52 17.93
CA ALA A 205 -21.55 35.80 17.99
C ALA A 205 -20.07 35.66 18.39
N THR A 206 -19.75 34.66 19.22
CA THR A 206 -18.37 34.34 19.66
C THR A 206 -17.48 33.78 18.54
N HIS A 207 -18.06 33.30 17.45
CA HIS A 207 -17.32 32.67 16.31
C HIS A 207 -17.44 33.49 15.03
N THR A 208 -18.25 34.57 15.00
CA THR A 208 -18.53 35.35 13.78
C THR A 208 -17.28 36.00 13.18
N GLU A 209 -16.39 36.51 14.03
CA GLU A 209 -15.15 37.17 13.59
C GLU A 209 -14.18 36.12 13.01
N ALA A 210 -13.95 35.03 13.73
CA ALA A 210 -13.11 33.92 13.27
C ALA A 210 -13.66 33.29 11.98
N ALA A 211 -14.99 33.11 11.87
CA ALA A 211 -15.61 32.56 10.68
C ALA A 211 -15.37 33.45 9.46
N ARG A 212 -15.47 34.75 9.60
CA ARG A 212 -15.18 35.72 8.50
C ARG A 212 -13.70 35.66 8.11
N GLU A 213 -12.80 35.72 9.08
CA GLU A 213 -11.36 35.64 8.81
C GLU A 213 -11.00 34.35 8.05
N TRP A 214 -11.54 33.19 8.45
CA TRP A 214 -11.30 31.93 7.78
C TRP A 214 -12.00 31.82 6.43
N HIS A 215 -13.19 32.43 6.27
CA HIS A 215 -13.86 32.50 4.99
C HIS A 215 -13.07 33.37 3.99
N ASP A 216 -12.56 34.53 4.43
CA ASP A 216 -11.71 35.38 3.60
C ASP A 216 -10.45 34.67 3.14
N ARG A 217 -9.78 33.93 4.05
CA ARG A 217 -8.63 33.07 3.72
C ARG A 217 -9.00 31.94 2.74
N LEU A 218 -10.18 31.34 2.88
CA LEU A 218 -10.68 30.33 1.95
C LEU A 218 -10.82 30.92 0.55
N LEU A 219 -11.44 32.12 0.43
CA LEU A 219 -11.61 32.81 -0.85
C LEU A 219 -10.25 33.20 -1.48
N GLU A 220 -9.32 33.69 -0.68
CA GLU A 220 -7.96 34.00 -1.12
C GLU A 220 -7.25 32.76 -1.64
N THR A 221 -7.25 31.68 -0.87
CA THR A 221 -6.58 30.43 -1.23
C THR A 221 -7.16 29.80 -2.50
N ILE A 222 -8.48 29.82 -2.69
CA ILE A 222 -9.09 29.26 -3.90
C ILE A 222 -8.83 30.15 -5.12
N ALA A 223 -8.80 31.48 -4.94
CA ALA A 223 -8.51 32.42 -6.01
C ALA A 223 -7.09 32.23 -6.57
N GLU A 224 -6.10 31.84 -5.76
CA GLU A 224 -4.74 31.53 -6.22
C GLU A 224 -4.69 30.33 -7.18
N SER A 225 -5.68 29.43 -7.14
CA SER A 225 -5.71 28.18 -7.91
C SER A 225 -6.80 28.12 -9.01
N ASP A 226 -7.68 29.11 -9.11
CA ASP A 226 -8.81 29.12 -10.04
C ASP A 226 -9.01 30.52 -10.66
N ASP A 227 -8.80 30.64 -11.96
CA ASP A 227 -8.84 31.93 -12.68
C ASP A 227 -10.19 32.65 -12.55
N ALA A 228 -11.32 31.92 -12.55
CA ALA A 228 -12.64 32.48 -12.40
C ALA A 228 -12.86 33.05 -10.99
N MET A 229 -12.34 32.35 -9.96
CA MET A 229 -12.38 32.86 -8.60
C MET A 229 -11.43 34.05 -8.40
N MET A 230 -10.28 34.04 -9.07
CA MET A 230 -9.37 35.19 -9.06
C MET A 230 -10.02 36.44 -9.62
N GLU A 231 -10.78 36.36 -10.73
CA GLU A 231 -11.52 37.52 -11.30
C GLU A 231 -12.54 38.05 -10.30
N LEU A 232 -13.36 37.17 -9.68
CA LEU A 232 -14.34 37.57 -8.68
C LEU A 232 -13.69 38.24 -7.46
N TYR A 233 -12.57 37.65 -6.97
CA TYR A 233 -11.83 38.19 -5.84
C TYR A 233 -11.26 39.59 -6.13
N LEU A 234 -10.68 39.83 -7.31
CA LEU A 234 -10.13 41.12 -7.73
C LEU A 234 -11.22 42.15 -7.93
N GLU A 235 -12.43 41.78 -8.35
CA GLU A 235 -13.60 42.66 -8.46
C GLU A 235 -14.25 42.97 -7.10
N GLY A 236 -13.81 42.30 -6.01
CA GLY A 236 -14.42 42.40 -4.68
C GLY A 236 -15.85 41.85 -4.61
N ARG A 237 -16.14 40.86 -5.45
CA ARG A 237 -17.44 40.16 -5.50
C ARG A 237 -17.34 38.83 -4.77
N GLU A 238 -18.30 38.57 -3.92
CA GLU A 238 -18.45 37.24 -3.31
C GLU A 238 -19.01 36.25 -4.35
N PRO A 239 -18.38 35.06 -4.51
CA PRO A 239 -18.92 34.01 -5.37
C PRO A 239 -20.23 33.45 -4.80
N ALA A 240 -21.12 32.99 -5.67
CA ALA A 240 -22.25 32.16 -5.22
C ALA A 240 -21.76 30.82 -4.64
N GLU A 241 -22.53 30.24 -3.73
CA GLU A 241 -22.16 28.95 -3.09
C GLU A 241 -21.84 27.86 -4.13
N ASP A 242 -22.67 27.75 -5.20
CA ASP A 242 -22.47 26.76 -6.26
C ASP A 242 -21.16 27.01 -7.05
N GLU A 243 -20.80 28.26 -7.29
CA GLU A 243 -19.55 28.63 -7.97
C GLU A 243 -18.35 28.29 -7.11
N LEU A 244 -18.44 28.57 -5.80
CA LEU A 244 -17.39 28.24 -4.83
C LEU A 244 -17.22 26.73 -4.69
N VAL A 245 -18.31 25.97 -4.57
CA VAL A 245 -18.29 24.50 -4.52
C VAL A 245 -17.66 23.90 -5.79
N ALA A 246 -17.99 24.43 -6.97
CA ALA A 246 -17.42 23.97 -8.23
C ALA A 246 -15.91 24.25 -8.32
N ALA A 247 -15.46 25.42 -7.84
CA ALA A 247 -14.04 25.77 -7.80
C ALA A 247 -13.26 24.88 -6.81
N ILE A 248 -13.78 24.69 -5.61
CA ILE A 248 -13.18 23.77 -4.61
C ILE A 248 -13.05 22.36 -5.20
N ARG A 249 -14.09 21.85 -5.90
CA ARG A 249 -14.05 20.55 -6.55
C ARG A 249 -12.94 20.48 -7.61
N ARG A 250 -12.86 21.46 -8.51
CA ARG A 250 -11.79 21.50 -9.55
C ARG A 250 -10.41 21.47 -8.93
N ALA A 251 -10.16 22.31 -7.92
CA ALA A 251 -8.88 22.38 -7.24
C ALA A 251 -8.54 21.10 -6.47
N THR A 252 -9.54 20.46 -5.87
CA THR A 252 -9.37 19.16 -5.18
C THR A 252 -9.02 18.05 -6.16
N ILE A 253 -9.73 17.95 -7.29
CA ILE A 253 -9.47 16.93 -8.33
C ILE A 253 -8.09 17.15 -8.96
N ALA A 254 -7.70 18.40 -9.20
CA ALA A 254 -6.37 18.75 -9.70
C ALA A 254 -5.24 18.50 -8.68
N GLY A 255 -5.57 18.20 -7.40
CA GLY A 255 -4.59 18.01 -6.34
C GLY A 255 -3.88 19.28 -5.88
N SER A 256 -4.32 20.47 -6.34
CA SER A 256 -3.72 21.76 -5.97
C SER A 256 -4.10 22.20 -4.55
N LEU A 257 -5.30 21.86 -4.11
CA LEU A 257 -5.80 22.16 -2.77
C LEU A 257 -6.35 20.89 -2.10
N THR A 258 -6.28 20.87 -0.78
CA THR A 258 -6.80 19.76 0.04
C THR A 258 -7.83 20.29 1.02
N PRO A 259 -9.13 20.01 0.83
CA PRO A 259 -10.20 20.40 1.75
C PRO A 259 -9.99 19.80 3.15
N VAL A 260 -10.17 20.61 4.19
CA VAL A 260 -10.05 20.19 5.58
C VAL A 260 -11.35 20.42 6.33
N LEU A 261 -11.87 19.33 6.90
CA LEU A 261 -13.06 19.29 7.73
C LEU A 261 -12.68 18.84 9.16
N CYS A 262 -13.62 18.96 10.07
CA CYS A 262 -13.36 18.59 11.44
C CYS A 262 -14.58 17.97 12.14
N GLY A 263 -14.31 17.21 13.22
CA GLY A 263 -15.37 16.56 13.97
C GLY A 263 -14.89 15.64 15.09
N SER A 264 -15.82 14.85 15.58
CA SER A 264 -15.57 13.73 16.49
C SER A 264 -16.47 12.56 16.13
N ALA A 265 -15.91 11.58 15.43
CA ALA A 265 -16.65 10.39 15.04
C ALA A 265 -17.18 9.61 16.26
N PHE A 266 -16.41 9.55 17.35
CA PHE A 266 -16.84 8.90 18.58
C PHE A 266 -18.05 9.59 19.23
N LYS A 267 -18.11 10.91 19.16
CA LYS A 267 -19.25 11.70 19.64
C LYS A 267 -20.35 11.89 18.59
N ASN A 268 -20.23 11.21 17.45
CA ASN A 268 -21.23 11.26 16.38
C ASN A 268 -21.42 12.66 15.76
N LYS A 269 -20.35 13.46 15.67
CA LYS A 269 -20.39 14.84 15.17
C LYS A 269 -19.46 15.04 13.99
N GLY A 270 -19.93 15.69 12.93
CA GLY A 270 -19.13 16.08 11.77
C GLY A 270 -19.05 15.02 10.65
N VAL A 271 -19.57 13.81 10.83
CA VAL A 271 -19.47 12.74 9.82
C VAL A 271 -20.41 12.95 8.63
N GLN A 272 -21.63 13.44 8.84
CA GLN A 272 -22.54 13.75 7.74
C GLN A 272 -22.01 14.88 6.84
N PRO A 273 -21.55 16.03 7.36
CA PRO A 273 -20.89 17.04 6.51
C PRO A 273 -19.65 16.52 5.79
N MET A 274 -18.91 15.55 6.37
CA MET A 274 -17.81 14.90 5.69
C MET A 274 -18.32 14.05 4.51
N LEU A 275 -19.45 13.34 4.64
CA LEU A 275 -20.08 12.61 3.53
C LEU A 275 -20.57 13.57 2.43
N ASP A 276 -21.14 14.72 2.81
CA ASP A 276 -21.50 15.78 1.86
C ASP A 276 -20.26 16.28 1.09
N ALA A 277 -19.13 16.46 1.78
CA ALA A 277 -17.86 16.85 1.18
C ALA A 277 -17.30 15.78 0.22
N VAL A 278 -17.42 14.48 0.55
CA VAL A 278 -17.08 13.37 -0.35
C VAL A 278 -17.84 13.47 -1.66
N VAL A 279 -19.16 13.69 -1.58
CA VAL A 279 -20.03 13.79 -2.76
C VAL A 279 -19.70 15.06 -3.57
N ARG A 280 -19.50 16.20 -2.90
CA ARG A 280 -19.29 17.51 -3.54
C ARG A 280 -17.91 17.67 -4.14
N TYR A 281 -16.84 17.20 -3.48
CA TYR A 281 -15.45 17.57 -3.81
C TYR A 281 -14.61 16.44 -4.38
N LEU A 282 -14.87 15.17 -4.03
CA LEU A 282 -14.09 14.07 -4.57
C LEU A 282 -14.54 13.68 -5.97
N PRO A 283 -13.62 13.18 -6.82
CA PRO A 283 -13.95 12.82 -8.20
C PRO A 283 -14.87 11.60 -8.29
N SER A 284 -15.59 11.56 -9.38
CA SER A 284 -16.27 10.38 -9.89
C SER A 284 -15.37 9.66 -10.92
N PRO A 285 -15.69 8.44 -11.34
CA PRO A 285 -14.93 7.76 -12.38
C PRO A 285 -14.80 8.53 -13.70
N VAL A 286 -15.75 9.39 -14.03
CA VAL A 286 -15.71 10.20 -15.27
C VAL A 286 -14.91 11.50 -15.16
N ASP A 287 -14.51 11.89 -13.94
CA ASP A 287 -13.63 13.04 -13.73
C ASP A 287 -12.13 12.66 -13.85
N VAL A 288 -11.82 11.37 -13.95
CA VAL A 288 -10.46 10.87 -14.07
C VAL A 288 -10.16 10.57 -15.54
N ASP A 289 -8.97 10.94 -16.03
CA ASP A 289 -8.54 10.86 -17.44
C ASP A 289 -8.48 9.43 -18.03
N GLY A 290 -9.09 8.46 -17.39
CA GLY A 290 -9.00 7.06 -17.77
C GLY A 290 -7.76 6.37 -17.22
N ILE A 291 -7.66 5.08 -17.45
CA ILE A 291 -6.50 4.30 -17.00
C ILE A 291 -5.59 3.97 -18.20
N GLU A 292 -4.30 4.19 -18.03
CA GLU A 292 -3.30 3.80 -18.99
C GLU A 292 -2.88 2.33 -18.81
N GLY A 293 -2.52 1.71 -19.89
CA GLY A 293 -1.98 0.38 -19.95
C GLY A 293 -1.21 0.19 -21.26
N HIS A 294 -0.75 -1.00 -21.53
CA HIS A 294 -0.02 -1.33 -22.75
C HIS A 294 -0.56 -2.62 -23.38
N THR A 295 -0.32 -2.77 -24.69
CA THR A 295 -0.67 -3.99 -25.39
C THR A 295 0.26 -5.14 -24.96
N PRO A 296 -0.25 -6.36 -24.69
CA PRO A 296 0.61 -7.49 -24.33
C PRO A 296 1.73 -7.72 -25.34
N GLY A 297 2.98 -7.76 -24.85
CA GLY A 297 4.19 -7.94 -25.68
C GLY A 297 4.75 -6.68 -26.34
N SER A 298 4.20 -5.50 -26.05
CA SER A 298 4.71 -4.20 -26.52
C SER A 298 4.52 -3.13 -25.45
N GLU A 299 5.54 -2.89 -24.65
CA GLU A 299 5.52 -1.88 -23.59
C GLU A 299 5.41 -0.45 -24.14
N ASP A 300 5.89 -0.21 -25.35
CA ASP A 300 5.82 1.11 -26.01
C ASP A 300 4.42 1.46 -26.55
N ALA A 301 3.50 0.49 -26.65
CA ALA A 301 2.17 0.69 -27.20
C ALA A 301 1.17 1.04 -26.07
N VAL A 302 1.18 2.30 -25.64
CA VAL A 302 0.26 2.82 -24.61
C VAL A 302 -1.19 2.81 -25.12
N VAL A 303 -2.10 2.31 -24.30
CA VAL A 303 -3.55 2.24 -24.55
C VAL A 303 -4.27 2.86 -23.36
N THR A 304 -5.12 3.86 -23.60
CA THR A 304 -5.95 4.47 -22.53
C THR A 304 -7.36 3.87 -22.56
N ARG A 305 -7.88 3.47 -21.42
CA ARG A 305 -9.24 2.97 -21.22
C ARG A 305 -10.07 4.01 -20.49
N LEU A 306 -11.06 4.56 -21.17
CA LEU A 306 -12.01 5.50 -20.59
C LEU A 306 -13.15 4.75 -19.86
N PRO A 307 -13.73 5.34 -18.80
CA PRO A 307 -14.83 4.74 -18.06
C PRO A 307 -16.15 4.81 -18.84
N SER A 308 -16.30 3.92 -19.80
CA SER A 308 -17.48 3.81 -20.68
C SER A 308 -17.90 2.37 -20.83
N GLU A 309 -19.19 2.08 -20.71
CA GLU A 309 -19.75 0.75 -20.95
C GLU A 309 -19.66 0.30 -22.41
N SER A 310 -19.57 1.24 -23.35
CA SER A 310 -19.41 0.92 -24.78
C SER A 310 -17.97 0.57 -25.18
N ALA A 311 -17.01 0.81 -24.29
CA ALA A 311 -15.60 0.45 -24.54
C ALA A 311 -15.37 -1.06 -24.31
N PRO A 312 -14.28 -1.63 -24.87
CA PRO A 312 -13.86 -2.99 -24.53
C PRO A 312 -13.68 -3.19 -23.04
N PHE A 313 -14.09 -4.34 -22.52
CA PHE A 313 -13.96 -4.64 -21.08
C PHE A 313 -12.51 -4.64 -20.64
N SER A 314 -12.25 -3.93 -19.54
CA SER A 314 -11.00 -4.05 -18.79
C SER A 314 -11.22 -3.84 -17.28
N ALA A 315 -10.53 -4.64 -16.48
CA ALA A 315 -10.60 -4.58 -15.02
C ALA A 315 -9.27 -4.99 -14.40
N LEU A 316 -9.00 -4.47 -13.21
CA LEU A 316 -7.83 -4.83 -12.40
C LEU A 316 -8.26 -5.65 -11.19
N ALA A 317 -7.65 -6.83 -11.02
CA ALA A 317 -7.80 -7.65 -9.83
C ALA A 317 -6.88 -7.11 -8.74
N PHE A 318 -7.43 -6.42 -7.74
CA PHE A 318 -6.62 -5.73 -6.74
C PHE A 318 -6.57 -6.44 -5.38
N LYS A 319 -7.49 -7.39 -5.14
CA LYS A 319 -7.52 -8.17 -3.91
C LYS A 319 -8.11 -9.55 -4.12
N ILE A 320 -7.50 -10.53 -3.48
CA ILE A 320 -8.02 -11.90 -3.40
C ILE A 320 -8.35 -12.21 -1.94
N MET A 321 -9.43 -12.90 -1.72
CA MET A 321 -9.86 -13.36 -0.40
C MET A 321 -10.37 -14.79 -0.49
N SER A 322 -9.97 -15.64 0.44
CA SER A 322 -10.51 -16.99 0.59
C SER A 322 -11.72 -16.97 1.53
N ASP A 323 -12.88 -17.22 0.97
CA ASP A 323 -14.10 -17.33 1.76
C ASP A 323 -14.36 -18.80 2.13
N PRO A 324 -14.69 -19.12 3.41
CA PRO A 324 -14.90 -20.50 3.85
C PRO A 324 -16.02 -21.24 3.11
N HIS A 325 -17.02 -20.51 2.59
CA HIS A 325 -18.21 -21.06 1.93
C HIS A 325 -18.18 -20.96 0.41
N LEU A 326 -17.62 -19.87 -0.11
CA LEU A 326 -17.61 -19.57 -1.55
C LEU A 326 -16.27 -19.91 -2.23
N GLY A 327 -15.23 -20.15 -1.45
CA GLY A 327 -13.88 -20.36 -1.96
C GLY A 327 -13.20 -19.03 -2.34
N LYS A 328 -12.52 -19.00 -3.47
CA LYS A 328 -11.76 -17.83 -3.93
C LYS A 328 -12.67 -16.73 -4.45
N LEU A 329 -12.65 -15.57 -3.80
CA LEU A 329 -13.26 -14.32 -4.23
C LEU A 329 -12.15 -13.38 -4.75
N THR A 330 -12.32 -12.84 -5.95
CA THR A 330 -11.43 -11.86 -6.54
C THR A 330 -12.13 -10.52 -6.61
N TYR A 331 -11.63 -9.52 -5.91
CA TYR A 331 -12.12 -8.15 -6.01
C TYR A 331 -11.51 -7.47 -7.22
N ILE A 332 -12.36 -6.90 -8.05
CA ILE A 332 -11.97 -6.22 -9.27
C ILE A 332 -12.53 -4.79 -9.32
N ARG A 333 -11.74 -3.87 -9.86
CA ARG A 333 -12.20 -2.57 -10.34
C ARG A 333 -12.42 -2.66 -11.84
N VAL A 334 -13.65 -2.43 -12.29
CA VAL A 334 -13.97 -2.34 -13.71
C VAL A 334 -13.64 -0.92 -14.20
N TYR A 335 -12.71 -0.80 -15.14
CA TYR A 335 -12.31 0.49 -15.69
C TYR A 335 -13.05 0.83 -16.97
N SER A 336 -13.34 -0.15 -17.81
CA SER A 336 -14.07 0.04 -19.07
C SER A 336 -14.96 -1.17 -19.40
N GLY A 337 -15.95 -0.95 -20.22
CA GLY A 337 -16.84 -1.98 -20.70
C GLY A 337 -17.82 -2.50 -19.65
N VAL A 338 -18.35 -3.68 -19.90
CA VAL A 338 -19.34 -4.37 -19.07
C VAL A 338 -18.91 -5.80 -18.83
N LEU A 339 -19.13 -6.26 -17.60
CA LEU A 339 -18.93 -7.66 -17.22
C LEU A 339 -20.27 -8.28 -16.85
N GLU A 340 -20.55 -9.46 -17.42
CA GLU A 340 -21.74 -10.25 -17.14
C GLU A 340 -21.37 -11.62 -16.56
N THR A 341 -22.24 -12.17 -15.75
CA THR A 341 -22.11 -13.54 -15.23
C THR A 341 -21.97 -14.54 -16.38
N GLY A 342 -21.01 -15.43 -16.29
CA GLY A 342 -20.73 -16.43 -17.32
C GLY A 342 -19.82 -15.98 -18.46
N THR A 343 -19.41 -14.71 -18.52
CA THR A 343 -18.50 -14.17 -19.55
C THR A 343 -17.13 -14.82 -19.46
N ALA A 344 -16.55 -15.12 -20.62
CA ALA A 344 -15.15 -15.51 -20.75
C ALA A 344 -14.29 -14.24 -20.86
N VAL A 345 -13.30 -14.11 -20.00
CA VAL A 345 -12.35 -13.00 -19.95
C VAL A 345 -10.92 -13.50 -20.20
N LEU A 346 -10.07 -12.63 -20.70
CA LEU A 346 -8.64 -12.88 -20.81
C LEU A 346 -7.93 -12.29 -19.60
N ASN A 347 -7.22 -13.09 -18.84
CA ASN A 347 -6.16 -12.61 -17.95
C ASN A 347 -4.95 -12.30 -18.83
N SER A 348 -4.78 -11.04 -19.20
CA SER A 348 -3.74 -10.60 -20.14
C SER A 348 -2.34 -10.63 -19.53
N THR A 349 -2.22 -10.47 -18.21
CA THR A 349 -0.93 -10.58 -17.51
C THR A 349 -0.34 -11.99 -17.64
N LYS A 350 -1.19 -13.02 -17.57
CA LYS A 350 -0.78 -14.45 -17.65
C LYS A 350 -1.07 -15.11 -19.00
N GLY A 351 -1.73 -14.41 -19.92
CA GLY A 351 -2.12 -14.96 -21.22
C GLY A 351 -3.16 -16.10 -21.14
N LYS A 352 -3.94 -16.19 -20.05
CA LYS A 352 -4.90 -17.28 -19.82
C LYS A 352 -6.34 -16.80 -19.93
N LYS A 353 -7.20 -17.63 -20.53
CA LYS A 353 -8.66 -17.39 -20.57
C LYS A 353 -9.30 -18.00 -19.33
N GLU A 354 -10.13 -17.21 -18.66
CA GLU A 354 -10.89 -17.62 -17.49
C GLU A 354 -12.38 -17.28 -17.67
N ARG A 355 -13.23 -17.80 -16.80
CA ARG A 355 -14.68 -17.58 -16.87
C ARG A 355 -15.20 -17.03 -15.57
N ILE A 356 -15.94 -15.95 -15.65
CA ILE A 356 -16.65 -15.36 -14.50
C ILE A 356 -17.83 -16.29 -14.11
N GLY A 357 -17.81 -16.75 -12.86
CA GLY A 357 -18.89 -17.59 -12.33
C GLY A 357 -20.05 -16.75 -11.83
N LYS A 358 -19.83 -15.99 -10.78
CA LYS A 358 -20.79 -15.09 -10.16
C LYS A 358 -20.17 -13.74 -9.86
N ILE A 359 -21.00 -12.70 -9.81
CA ILE A 359 -20.60 -11.33 -9.47
C ILE A 359 -21.34 -10.91 -8.20
N TYR A 360 -20.63 -10.31 -7.24
CA TYR A 360 -21.18 -9.84 -5.98
C TYR A 360 -20.87 -8.37 -5.75
N ARG A 361 -21.90 -7.60 -5.42
CA ARG A 361 -21.74 -6.30 -4.76
C ARG A 361 -21.59 -6.54 -3.26
N MET A 362 -20.61 -5.90 -2.66
CA MET A 362 -20.29 -6.07 -1.25
C MET A 362 -20.92 -4.95 -0.41
N HIS A 363 -21.63 -5.34 0.65
CA HIS A 363 -22.22 -4.43 1.62
C HIS A 363 -21.73 -4.86 3.02
N ALA A 364 -20.51 -4.45 3.38
CA ALA A 364 -19.83 -4.94 4.59
C ALA A 364 -19.82 -6.49 4.65
N ASN A 365 -20.56 -7.09 5.57
CA ASN A 365 -20.66 -8.56 5.72
C ASN A 365 -21.72 -9.20 4.82
N LYS A 366 -22.52 -8.41 4.11
CA LYS A 366 -23.58 -8.92 3.22
C LYS A 366 -23.12 -8.89 1.78
N ARG A 367 -23.60 -9.83 1.01
CA ARG A 367 -23.30 -9.97 -0.42
C ARG A 367 -24.60 -9.93 -1.19
N GLU A 368 -24.64 -9.13 -2.23
CA GLU A 368 -25.72 -9.08 -3.18
C GLU A 368 -25.23 -9.67 -4.50
N GLU A 369 -25.84 -10.77 -4.94
CA GLU A 369 -25.53 -11.36 -6.25
C GLU A 369 -26.14 -10.49 -7.35
N ILE A 370 -25.33 -10.09 -8.32
CA ILE A 370 -25.73 -9.29 -9.46
C ILE A 370 -25.32 -9.99 -10.76
N ASP A 371 -26.09 -9.81 -11.82
CA ASP A 371 -25.83 -10.47 -13.11
C ASP A 371 -24.87 -9.66 -13.99
N ARG A 372 -24.77 -8.35 -13.76
CA ARG A 372 -24.04 -7.41 -14.63
C ARG A 372 -23.43 -6.28 -13.80
N VAL A 373 -22.24 -5.83 -14.23
CA VAL A 373 -21.56 -4.63 -13.69
C VAL A 373 -20.89 -3.87 -14.83
N GLY A 374 -21.00 -2.54 -14.81
CA GLY A 374 -20.38 -1.63 -15.77
C GLY A 374 -19.07 -1.03 -15.28
N ALA A 375 -18.44 -0.24 -16.16
CA ALA A 375 -17.27 0.57 -15.86
C ALA A 375 -17.49 1.43 -14.60
N GLY A 376 -16.42 1.76 -13.89
CA GLY A 376 -16.46 2.64 -12.72
C GLY A 376 -16.77 1.94 -11.39
N HIS A 377 -17.20 0.68 -11.38
CA HIS A 377 -17.61 -0.03 -10.17
C HIS A 377 -16.55 -0.99 -9.62
N ILE A 378 -16.66 -1.27 -8.32
CA ILE A 378 -15.86 -2.27 -7.60
C ILE A 378 -16.79 -3.41 -7.20
N VAL A 379 -16.42 -4.65 -7.56
CA VAL A 379 -17.18 -5.85 -7.27
C VAL A 379 -16.26 -7.02 -6.90
N ALA A 380 -16.83 -8.05 -6.28
CA ALA A 380 -16.16 -9.32 -6.07
C ALA A 380 -16.69 -10.37 -7.07
N VAL A 381 -15.80 -11.13 -7.68
CA VAL A 381 -16.15 -12.17 -8.66
C VAL A 381 -15.65 -13.54 -8.23
N MET A 382 -16.38 -14.56 -8.62
CA MET A 382 -16.01 -15.96 -8.45
C MET A 382 -15.71 -16.61 -9.81
N GLY A 383 -14.98 -17.72 -9.75
CA GLY A 383 -14.69 -18.57 -10.93
C GLY A 383 -13.30 -18.40 -11.50
N LEU A 384 -12.58 -17.36 -11.08
CA LEU A 384 -11.19 -17.11 -11.48
C LEU A 384 -10.23 -18.02 -10.69
N LYS A 385 -9.55 -18.92 -11.40
CA LYS A 385 -8.65 -19.91 -10.79
C LYS A 385 -7.19 -19.45 -10.76
N ASP A 386 -6.75 -18.92 -11.91
CA ASP A 386 -5.35 -18.53 -12.13
C ASP A 386 -5.06 -17.07 -11.80
N THR A 387 -6.09 -16.23 -11.74
CA THR A 387 -5.95 -14.79 -11.45
C THR A 387 -5.40 -14.55 -10.05
N THR A 388 -4.39 -13.71 -9.94
CA THR A 388 -3.76 -13.24 -8.70
C THR A 388 -3.90 -11.72 -8.56
N THR A 389 -3.53 -11.17 -7.41
CA THR A 389 -3.54 -9.73 -7.18
C THR A 389 -2.58 -9.02 -8.13
N GLY A 390 -3.05 -7.95 -8.78
CA GLY A 390 -2.31 -7.20 -9.80
C GLY A 390 -2.59 -7.64 -11.23
N ASP A 391 -3.28 -8.76 -11.45
CA ASP A 391 -3.59 -9.23 -12.80
C ASP A 391 -4.67 -8.36 -13.47
N THR A 392 -4.51 -8.17 -14.78
CA THR A 392 -5.51 -7.50 -15.61
C THR A 392 -6.45 -8.52 -16.27
N LEU A 393 -7.74 -8.26 -16.17
CA LEU A 393 -8.79 -8.98 -16.88
C LEU A 393 -9.35 -8.11 -17.99
N CYS A 394 -9.44 -8.62 -19.21
CA CYS A 394 -9.90 -7.82 -20.34
C CYS A 394 -10.65 -8.65 -21.39
N ASP A 395 -11.19 -7.96 -22.41
CA ASP A 395 -11.72 -8.60 -23.61
C ASP A 395 -10.57 -9.23 -24.41
N SER A 396 -10.75 -10.47 -24.83
CA SER A 396 -9.75 -11.18 -25.64
C SER A 396 -9.61 -10.62 -27.05
N ALA A 397 -10.58 -9.84 -27.54
CA ALA A 397 -10.51 -9.21 -28.86
C ALA A 397 -9.68 -7.92 -28.87
N ASP A 398 -9.56 -7.25 -27.73
CA ASP A 398 -8.80 -6.01 -27.56
C ASP A 398 -8.00 -6.06 -26.24
N PRO A 399 -6.91 -6.86 -26.21
CA PRO A 399 -6.17 -7.11 -24.99
C PRO A 399 -5.36 -5.90 -24.54
N VAL A 400 -5.39 -5.64 -23.22
CA VAL A 400 -4.59 -4.61 -22.56
C VAL A 400 -4.02 -5.17 -21.26
N ILE A 401 -2.82 -4.78 -20.90
CA ILE A 401 -2.25 -4.93 -19.55
C ILE A 401 -2.29 -3.55 -18.94
N LEU A 402 -3.07 -3.39 -17.88
CA LEU A 402 -3.07 -2.18 -17.07
C LEU A 402 -1.76 -2.15 -16.27
N GLU A 403 -1.34 -0.98 -15.84
CA GLU A 403 -0.11 -0.83 -15.07
C GLU A 403 -0.04 -1.82 -13.91
N SER A 404 1.06 -2.57 -13.82
CA SER A 404 1.26 -3.58 -12.79
C SER A 404 1.54 -2.94 -11.42
N MET A 405 1.07 -3.59 -10.36
CA MET A 405 1.43 -3.21 -9.00
C MET A 405 2.82 -3.77 -8.67
N ASN A 406 3.72 -2.90 -8.23
CA ASN A 406 5.03 -3.31 -7.72
C ASN A 406 4.94 -3.58 -6.22
N PHE A 407 5.23 -4.79 -5.81
CA PHE A 407 5.21 -5.18 -4.41
C PHE A 407 6.62 -5.20 -3.83
N PRO A 408 6.86 -4.60 -2.64
CA PRO A 408 8.16 -4.64 -2.00
C PRO A 408 8.52 -6.06 -1.59
N ALA A 409 9.80 -6.37 -1.64
CA ALA A 409 10.30 -7.65 -1.16
C ALA A 409 10.20 -7.75 0.36
N PRO A 410 9.88 -8.94 0.92
CA PRO A 410 9.79 -9.13 2.35
C PRO A 410 11.13 -8.86 3.05
N VAL A 411 11.07 -8.39 4.28
CA VAL A 411 12.24 -7.97 5.07
C VAL A 411 12.56 -8.89 6.26
N ILE A 412 11.62 -9.77 6.62
CA ILE A 412 11.75 -10.71 7.73
C ILE A 412 11.29 -12.10 7.32
N SER A 413 11.90 -13.12 7.88
CA SER A 413 11.51 -14.51 7.65
C SER A 413 11.52 -15.36 8.93
N VAL A 414 10.68 -16.39 8.97
CA VAL A 414 10.64 -17.38 10.04
C VAL A 414 10.54 -18.79 9.45
N ALA A 415 11.16 -19.75 10.12
CA ALA A 415 10.94 -21.15 9.80
C ALA A 415 9.64 -21.64 10.44
N ILE A 416 8.85 -22.41 9.71
CA ILE A 416 7.61 -23.01 10.18
C ILE A 416 7.66 -24.52 9.99
N GLU A 417 7.43 -25.27 11.07
CA GLU A 417 7.49 -26.72 11.08
C GLU A 417 6.16 -27.32 11.53
N PRO A 418 5.48 -28.13 10.71
CA PRO A 418 4.25 -28.79 11.11
C PRO A 418 4.52 -29.82 12.22
N LYS A 419 3.62 -29.94 13.20
CA LYS A 419 3.77 -30.91 14.31
C LYS A 419 3.49 -32.36 13.91
N SER A 420 2.78 -32.57 12.80
CA SER A 420 2.41 -33.91 12.31
C SER A 420 2.37 -33.96 10.79
N LYS A 421 2.36 -35.17 10.20
CA LYS A 421 2.16 -35.34 8.75
C LYS A 421 0.80 -34.80 8.26
N ALA A 422 -0.24 -34.92 9.07
CA ALA A 422 -1.55 -34.34 8.73
C ALA A 422 -1.52 -32.83 8.71
N ASP A 423 -0.73 -32.19 9.58
CA ASP A 423 -0.53 -30.75 9.59
C ASP A 423 0.33 -30.28 8.41
N GLN A 424 1.22 -31.13 7.88
CA GLN A 424 2.02 -30.80 6.69
C GLN A 424 1.15 -30.59 5.44
N GLU A 425 0.14 -31.44 5.22
CA GLU A 425 -0.79 -31.27 4.09
C GLU A 425 -1.64 -29.99 4.26
N LYS A 426 -2.13 -29.74 5.48
CA LYS A 426 -2.88 -28.53 5.79
C LYS A 426 -2.02 -27.29 5.66
N LEU A 427 -0.76 -27.34 6.11
CA LEU A 427 0.21 -26.24 5.99
C LEU A 427 0.45 -25.90 4.52
N GLY A 428 0.66 -26.89 3.64
CA GLY A 428 0.82 -26.66 2.22
C GLY A 428 -0.39 -25.94 1.59
N THR A 429 -1.61 -26.38 1.96
CA THR A 429 -2.84 -25.75 1.49
C THR A 429 -3.00 -24.32 2.03
N ALA A 430 -2.70 -24.10 3.32
CA ALA A 430 -2.78 -22.79 3.95
C ALA A 430 -1.80 -21.81 3.32
N ILE A 431 -0.55 -22.21 3.14
CA ILE A 431 0.50 -21.43 2.50
C ILE A 431 0.09 -21.01 1.09
N GLN A 432 -0.37 -21.96 0.29
CA GLN A 432 -0.78 -21.66 -1.09
C GLN A 432 -1.88 -20.59 -1.12
N ARG A 433 -2.94 -20.76 -0.31
CA ARG A 433 -4.05 -19.80 -0.28
C ARG A 433 -3.64 -18.43 0.23
N LEU A 434 -2.84 -18.37 1.30
CA LEU A 434 -2.35 -17.10 1.84
C LEU A 434 -1.41 -16.39 0.88
N ALA A 435 -0.56 -17.10 0.15
CA ALA A 435 0.30 -16.54 -0.89
C ALA A 435 -0.49 -16.03 -2.12
N GLU A 436 -1.66 -16.62 -2.43
CA GLU A 436 -2.56 -16.10 -3.46
C GLU A 436 -3.24 -14.80 -3.02
N GLU A 437 -3.50 -14.64 -1.72
CA GLU A 437 -4.12 -13.44 -1.14
C GLU A 437 -3.12 -12.28 -1.01
N ASP A 438 -1.90 -12.58 -0.58
CA ASP A 438 -0.86 -11.61 -0.26
C ASP A 438 0.42 -11.85 -1.05
N PRO A 439 0.72 -11.04 -2.08
CA PRO A 439 1.92 -11.18 -2.89
C PRO A 439 3.22 -10.87 -2.15
N THR A 440 3.19 -10.23 -0.98
CA THR A 440 4.37 -10.00 -0.13
C THR A 440 4.67 -11.15 0.81
N PHE A 441 3.74 -12.09 0.95
CA PHE A 441 3.97 -13.34 1.64
C PHE A 441 4.69 -14.31 0.72
N GLN A 442 5.97 -14.51 0.97
CA GLN A 442 6.81 -15.42 0.20
C GLN A 442 7.12 -16.69 0.99
N VAL A 443 7.23 -17.79 0.26
CA VAL A 443 7.51 -19.08 0.85
C VAL A 443 8.61 -19.78 0.06
N ARG A 444 9.60 -20.30 0.78
CA ARG A 444 10.66 -21.11 0.21
C ARG A 444 10.90 -22.34 1.07
N SER A 445 11.32 -23.40 0.43
CA SER A 445 11.88 -24.58 1.14
C SER A 445 13.38 -24.42 1.21
N ASP A 446 13.93 -24.59 2.39
CA ASP A 446 15.38 -24.68 2.58
C ASP A 446 15.83 -26.07 2.18
N GLU A 447 16.65 -26.19 1.15
CA GLU A 447 17.10 -27.49 0.61
C GLU A 447 18.04 -28.23 1.55
N GLU A 448 18.80 -27.52 2.39
CA GLU A 448 19.75 -28.11 3.33
C GLU A 448 19.08 -28.62 4.60
N THR A 449 18.15 -27.84 5.16
CA THR A 449 17.46 -28.15 6.40
C THR A 449 16.12 -28.84 6.19
N GLY A 450 15.54 -28.77 4.99
CA GLY A 450 14.20 -29.26 4.68
C GLY A 450 13.07 -28.43 5.34
N GLN A 451 13.41 -27.30 5.94
CA GLN A 451 12.45 -26.43 6.61
C GLN A 451 11.66 -25.57 5.61
N THR A 452 10.41 -25.32 5.91
CA THR A 452 9.62 -24.32 5.20
C THR A 452 9.86 -22.95 5.83
N ILE A 453 10.37 -22.01 5.03
CA ILE A 453 10.62 -20.64 5.45
C ILE A 453 9.54 -19.75 4.86
N ILE A 454 8.87 -18.99 5.72
CA ILE A 454 7.89 -17.98 5.35
C ILE A 454 8.48 -16.59 5.58
N ALA A 455 8.25 -15.67 4.66
CA ALA A 455 8.78 -14.32 4.69
C ALA A 455 7.66 -13.28 4.51
N GLY A 456 7.81 -12.11 5.14
CA GLY A 456 6.82 -11.05 5.14
C GLY A 456 7.41 -9.67 5.46
N MET A 457 6.54 -8.66 5.57
CA MET A 457 6.90 -7.25 5.71
C MET A 457 7.25 -6.84 7.15
N GLY A 458 6.91 -7.64 8.15
CA GLY A 458 7.21 -7.36 9.56
C GLY A 458 6.77 -8.47 10.49
N GLU A 459 7.10 -8.34 11.78
CA GLU A 459 6.76 -9.35 12.80
C GLU A 459 5.24 -9.52 12.93
N LEU A 460 4.50 -8.40 12.98
CA LEU A 460 3.05 -8.44 13.08
C LEU A 460 2.41 -9.11 11.87
N HIS A 461 2.94 -8.84 10.67
CA HIS A 461 2.47 -9.47 9.44
C HIS A 461 2.61 -11.00 9.51
N LEU A 462 3.79 -11.52 9.87
CA LEU A 462 4.01 -12.96 10.00
C LEU A 462 3.19 -13.58 11.14
N ASP A 463 3.06 -12.88 12.28
CA ASP A 463 2.22 -13.31 13.39
C ASP A 463 0.75 -13.51 12.99
N VAL A 464 0.21 -12.56 12.21
CA VAL A 464 -1.17 -12.63 11.70
C VAL A 464 -1.33 -13.82 10.75
N LEU A 465 -0.38 -14.02 9.83
CA LEU A 465 -0.42 -15.14 8.88
C LEU A 465 -0.36 -16.48 9.59
N VAL A 466 0.52 -16.64 10.58
CA VAL A 466 0.63 -17.86 11.39
C VAL A 466 -0.65 -18.11 12.19
N ASP A 467 -1.22 -17.08 12.78
CA ASP A 467 -2.47 -17.21 13.53
C ASP A 467 -3.65 -17.55 12.59
N ARG A 468 -3.71 -17.00 11.37
CA ARG A 468 -4.66 -17.41 10.34
C ARG A 468 -4.48 -18.87 9.94
N MET A 469 -3.24 -19.36 9.76
CA MET A 469 -2.98 -20.79 9.50
C MET A 469 -3.56 -21.67 10.60
N ARG A 470 -3.43 -21.26 11.86
CA ARG A 470 -3.97 -21.99 13.01
C ARG A 470 -5.50 -21.96 13.06
N ARG A 471 -6.11 -20.78 12.95
CA ARG A 471 -7.58 -20.61 13.14
C ARG A 471 -8.39 -21.04 11.93
N GLU A 472 -8.00 -20.62 10.74
CA GLU A 472 -8.77 -20.86 9.51
C GLU A 472 -8.48 -22.25 8.93
N PHE A 473 -7.21 -22.67 8.94
CA PHE A 473 -6.77 -23.94 8.32
C PHE A 473 -6.52 -25.05 9.33
N ARG A 474 -6.60 -24.76 10.63
CA ARG A 474 -6.35 -25.72 11.72
C ARG A 474 -4.98 -26.41 11.61
N VAL A 475 -3.96 -25.61 11.29
CA VAL A 475 -2.56 -26.06 11.22
C VAL A 475 -1.92 -25.94 12.59
N GLU A 476 -1.38 -27.06 13.11
CA GLU A 476 -0.51 -27.05 14.29
C GLU A 476 0.95 -27.05 13.83
N ALA A 477 1.65 -25.95 14.09
CA ALA A 477 3.04 -25.77 13.68
C ALA A 477 3.87 -25.09 14.77
N ASN A 478 5.18 -25.41 14.79
CA ASN A 478 6.17 -24.67 15.55
C ASN A 478 6.74 -23.55 14.65
N VAL A 479 6.87 -22.36 15.23
CA VAL A 479 7.43 -21.20 14.53
C VAL A 479 8.79 -20.88 15.14
N GLY A 480 9.80 -20.77 14.30
CA GLY A 480 11.16 -20.43 14.70
C GLY A 480 11.29 -18.95 15.10
N LYS A 481 12.49 -18.54 15.50
CA LYS A 481 12.79 -17.13 15.77
C LYS A 481 12.87 -16.36 14.45
N PRO A 482 12.41 -15.11 14.40
CA PRO A 482 12.55 -14.24 13.23
C PRO A 482 14.01 -14.13 12.80
N GLN A 483 14.24 -14.15 11.50
CA GLN A 483 15.53 -13.93 10.88
C GLN A 483 15.44 -12.79 9.88
N VAL A 484 16.50 -11.99 9.84
CA VAL A 484 16.60 -10.85 8.92
C VAL A 484 16.88 -11.35 7.51
N ALA A 485 16.20 -10.82 6.54
CA ALA A 485 16.47 -11.06 5.12
C ALA A 485 17.66 -10.19 4.66
N TYR A 486 18.87 -10.71 4.89
CA TYR A 486 20.08 -10.08 4.37
C TYR A 486 20.13 -10.18 2.85
N ARG A 487 20.88 -9.28 2.23
CA ARG A 487 21.18 -9.28 0.78
C ARG A 487 22.66 -9.11 0.56
N GLU A 488 23.10 -9.44 -0.65
CA GLU A 488 24.45 -9.15 -1.10
C GLU A 488 24.40 -8.09 -2.20
N THR A 489 25.44 -7.28 -2.33
CA THR A 489 25.65 -6.41 -3.49
C THR A 489 27.14 -6.30 -3.77
N ILE A 490 27.49 -5.63 -4.87
CA ILE A 490 28.89 -5.44 -5.28
C ILE A 490 29.27 -3.97 -5.19
N THR A 491 30.53 -3.71 -4.95
CA THR A 491 31.06 -2.35 -4.78
C THR A 491 31.97 -1.88 -5.92
N LYS A 492 32.35 -2.76 -6.83
CA LYS A 492 33.31 -2.47 -7.90
C LYS A 492 32.82 -3.03 -9.23
N THR A 493 33.12 -2.30 -10.30
CA THR A 493 32.94 -2.78 -11.67
C THR A 493 34.04 -3.79 -12.04
N VAL A 494 33.63 -4.88 -12.68
CA VAL A 494 34.54 -5.85 -13.31
C VAL A 494 34.25 -5.85 -14.82
N GLU A 495 35.17 -5.28 -15.57
CA GLU A 495 34.91 -4.99 -17.00
C GLU A 495 34.89 -6.22 -17.89
N LYS A 496 35.58 -7.30 -17.52
CA LYS A 496 35.68 -8.49 -18.37
C LYS A 496 35.93 -9.75 -17.55
N VAL A 497 34.96 -10.65 -17.54
CA VAL A 497 35.10 -12.01 -17.03
C VAL A 497 34.70 -13.00 -18.08
N GLU A 498 35.60 -13.91 -18.36
CA GLU A 498 35.41 -14.99 -19.32
C GLU A 498 35.19 -16.31 -18.58
N TYR A 499 34.18 -17.06 -18.96
CA TYR A 499 33.96 -18.41 -18.51
C TYR A 499 33.66 -19.32 -19.69
N THR A 500 34.32 -20.50 -19.72
CA THR A 500 34.08 -21.53 -20.72
C THR A 500 33.58 -22.80 -20.04
N HIS A 501 32.32 -23.12 -20.29
CA HIS A 501 31.75 -24.43 -19.92
C HIS A 501 32.12 -25.45 -20.98
N LYS A 502 32.90 -26.46 -20.61
CA LYS A 502 33.25 -27.58 -21.49
C LYS A 502 33.17 -28.91 -20.74
N LYS A 503 32.26 -29.79 -21.15
CA LYS A 503 32.10 -31.12 -20.57
C LYS A 503 31.99 -32.15 -21.68
N GLN A 504 32.85 -33.17 -21.65
CA GLN A 504 32.80 -34.33 -22.54
C GLN A 504 32.53 -35.59 -21.70
N THR A 505 31.39 -36.21 -21.91
CA THR A 505 31.00 -37.47 -21.29
C THR A 505 30.42 -38.32 -22.38
N GLY A 506 31.15 -39.27 -22.92
CA GLY A 506 30.75 -40.40 -23.78
C GLY A 506 29.48 -40.30 -24.67
N GLY A 507 29.19 -39.14 -25.23
CA GLY A 507 28.03 -38.78 -26.07
C GLY A 507 28.18 -37.35 -26.58
N SER A 508 27.07 -36.62 -26.83
CA SER A 508 27.14 -35.22 -27.21
C SER A 508 27.77 -34.40 -26.07
N GLY A 509 28.83 -33.61 -26.39
CA GLY A 509 29.51 -32.74 -25.44
C GLY A 509 28.63 -31.55 -25.00
N GLN A 510 29.11 -30.77 -24.03
CA GLN A 510 28.53 -29.48 -23.69
C GLN A 510 29.60 -28.41 -23.89
N TYR A 511 29.28 -27.36 -24.64
CA TYR A 511 30.18 -26.24 -24.85
C TYR A 511 29.43 -24.91 -24.84
N ALA A 512 29.88 -23.98 -24.02
CA ALA A 512 29.48 -22.59 -24.07
C ALA A 512 30.59 -21.70 -23.53
N ARG A 513 30.89 -20.61 -24.22
CA ARG A 513 31.82 -19.58 -23.74
C ARG A 513 31.10 -18.26 -23.69
N VAL A 514 31.18 -17.59 -22.56
CA VAL A 514 30.58 -16.26 -22.34
C VAL A 514 31.61 -15.30 -21.76
N ILE A 515 31.53 -14.05 -22.16
CA ILE A 515 32.34 -12.94 -21.62
C ILE A 515 31.35 -11.87 -21.17
N ILE A 516 31.39 -11.57 -19.89
CA ILE A 516 30.51 -10.57 -19.29
C ILE A 516 31.28 -9.45 -18.58
N SER A 517 30.69 -8.30 -18.45
CA SER A 517 31.02 -7.31 -17.42
C SER A 517 29.93 -7.27 -16.38
N LEU A 518 30.33 -6.89 -15.16
CA LEU A 518 29.44 -6.75 -14.02
C LEU A 518 29.74 -5.42 -13.33
N GLU A 519 28.70 -4.62 -13.12
CA GLU A 519 28.81 -3.31 -12.48
C GLU A 519 27.67 -3.09 -11.50
N PRO A 520 27.86 -2.26 -10.43
CA PRO A 520 26.75 -1.83 -9.59
C PRO A 520 25.73 -1.03 -10.39
N SER A 521 24.43 -1.26 -10.20
CA SER A 521 23.37 -0.49 -10.89
C SER A 521 23.14 0.90 -10.29
N GLY A 522 23.68 1.16 -9.09
CA GLY A 522 23.54 2.45 -8.42
C GLY A 522 22.13 2.74 -7.88
N GLY A 523 21.25 1.73 -7.82
CA GLY A 523 19.85 1.89 -7.40
C GLY A 523 18.94 2.50 -8.46
N GLU A 524 19.44 2.67 -9.70
CA GLU A 524 18.68 3.29 -10.80
C GLU A 524 17.75 2.31 -11.53
N VAL A 525 17.84 1.01 -11.22
CA VAL A 525 17.10 -0.04 -11.94
C VAL A 525 15.98 -0.60 -11.06
N ASP A 526 14.75 -0.47 -11.52
CA ASP A 526 13.60 -1.14 -10.91
C ASP A 526 13.85 -2.67 -10.85
N GLY A 527 13.71 -3.26 -9.66
CA GLY A 527 13.97 -4.70 -9.45
C GLY A 527 15.43 -5.06 -9.21
N GLY A 528 16.39 -4.12 -9.22
CA GLY A 528 17.79 -4.34 -8.83
C GLY A 528 18.62 -5.20 -9.78
N TYR A 529 18.16 -5.46 -11.02
CA TYR A 529 18.87 -6.22 -12.04
C TYR A 529 18.64 -5.68 -13.45
N GLU A 530 19.73 -5.48 -14.20
CA GLU A 530 19.69 -5.12 -15.60
C GLU A 530 20.59 -6.07 -16.43
N PHE A 531 20.07 -6.59 -17.52
CA PHE A 531 20.85 -7.38 -18.48
C PHE A 531 20.96 -6.66 -19.83
N VAL A 532 22.19 -6.40 -20.25
CA VAL A 532 22.47 -5.73 -21.53
C VAL A 532 23.24 -6.66 -22.48
N ASN A 533 22.70 -6.86 -23.67
CA ASN A 533 23.37 -7.63 -24.71
C ASN A 533 24.16 -6.71 -25.67
N LYS A 534 25.48 -6.89 -25.75
CA LYS A 534 26.38 -6.21 -26.68
C LYS A 534 27.07 -7.15 -27.65
N VAL A 535 26.64 -8.42 -27.76
CA VAL A 535 27.22 -9.40 -28.67
C VAL A 535 26.92 -9.02 -30.10
N THR A 536 27.95 -8.99 -30.94
CA THR A 536 27.87 -8.68 -32.35
C THR A 536 28.40 -9.85 -33.22
N GLY A 537 28.00 -9.90 -34.52
CA GLY A 537 28.55 -10.86 -35.48
C GLY A 537 28.11 -12.31 -35.26
N GLY A 538 27.03 -12.59 -34.53
CA GLY A 538 26.48 -13.95 -34.36
C GLY A 538 27.40 -14.90 -33.59
N ARG A 539 28.31 -14.39 -32.74
CA ARG A 539 29.24 -15.21 -31.94
C ARG A 539 28.55 -16.05 -30.89
N ILE A 540 27.38 -15.59 -30.42
CA ILE A 540 26.39 -16.37 -29.66
C ILE A 540 25.10 -16.32 -30.50
N PRO A 541 24.50 -17.46 -30.87
CA PRO A 541 23.17 -17.50 -31.45
C PRO A 541 22.13 -16.79 -30.56
N ARG A 542 21.21 -16.05 -31.19
CA ARG A 542 20.20 -15.25 -30.44
C ARG A 542 19.36 -16.08 -29.49
N GLU A 543 19.11 -17.32 -29.83
CA GLU A 543 18.34 -18.29 -29.03
C GLU A 543 19.00 -18.63 -27.68
N TYR A 544 20.34 -18.48 -27.55
CA TYR A 544 21.06 -18.78 -26.30
C TYR A 544 21.27 -17.56 -25.39
N ILE A 545 21.01 -16.35 -25.88
CA ILE A 545 21.17 -15.12 -25.07
C ILE A 545 20.23 -15.10 -23.85
N PRO A 546 18.93 -15.45 -23.98
CA PRO A 546 18.04 -15.56 -22.82
C PRO A 546 18.50 -16.60 -21.80
N SER A 547 19.18 -17.67 -22.26
CA SER A 547 19.72 -18.69 -21.36
C SER A 547 20.91 -18.18 -20.54
N VAL A 548 21.74 -17.31 -21.10
CA VAL A 548 22.81 -16.64 -20.36
C VAL A 548 22.23 -15.74 -19.27
N ASP A 549 21.22 -14.94 -19.63
CA ASP A 549 20.50 -14.07 -18.68
C ASP A 549 19.87 -14.87 -17.55
N ALA A 550 19.11 -15.92 -17.87
CA ALA A 550 18.52 -16.83 -16.89
C ALA A 550 19.57 -17.46 -15.97
N GLY A 551 20.76 -17.78 -16.50
CA GLY A 551 21.87 -18.30 -15.72
C GLY A 551 22.45 -17.26 -14.74
N CYS A 552 22.52 -15.99 -15.12
CA CYS A 552 22.92 -14.90 -14.24
C CYS A 552 21.90 -14.69 -13.12
N GLN A 553 20.60 -14.68 -13.44
CA GLN A 553 19.52 -14.53 -12.47
C GLN A 553 19.51 -15.68 -11.46
N ASP A 554 19.63 -16.95 -11.90
CA ASP A 554 19.75 -18.10 -11.00
C ASP A 554 20.95 -17.94 -10.04
N ALA A 555 22.06 -17.38 -10.52
CA ALA A 555 23.25 -17.18 -9.69
C ALA A 555 23.07 -16.08 -8.64
N MET A 556 22.24 -15.08 -8.93
CA MET A 556 21.91 -14.00 -8.00
C MET A 556 21.12 -14.49 -6.79
N GLU A 557 20.24 -15.49 -6.96
CA GLU A 557 19.40 -16.00 -5.87
C GLU A 557 20.22 -16.54 -4.68
N TYR A 558 21.40 -17.07 -4.97
CA TYR A 558 22.27 -17.71 -3.96
C TYR A 558 23.48 -16.88 -3.55
N GLY A 559 23.67 -15.71 -4.13
CA GLY A 559 24.80 -14.83 -3.83
C GLY A 559 26.17 -15.48 -3.96
N VAL A 560 27.19 -14.88 -3.36
CA VAL A 560 28.58 -15.37 -3.40
C VAL A 560 29.31 -15.31 -2.06
N LEU A 561 28.75 -14.63 -1.05
CA LEU A 561 29.35 -14.48 0.30
C LEU A 561 28.75 -15.48 1.29
N ALA A 562 27.46 -15.44 1.50
CA ALA A 562 26.77 -16.16 2.57
C ALA A 562 25.47 -16.83 2.10
N GLY A 563 25.24 -16.86 0.79
CA GLY A 563 24.03 -17.50 0.24
C GLY A 563 22.81 -16.59 0.23
N TYR A 564 22.97 -15.29 0.45
CA TYR A 564 21.86 -14.33 0.36
C TYR A 564 21.72 -13.77 -1.05
N PRO A 565 20.50 -13.41 -1.49
CA PRO A 565 20.27 -12.87 -2.82
C PRO A 565 21.18 -11.66 -3.12
N LEU A 566 21.81 -11.65 -4.29
CA LEU A 566 22.65 -10.57 -4.76
C LEU A 566 21.79 -9.62 -5.59
N VAL A 567 21.80 -8.33 -5.27
CA VAL A 567 20.93 -7.30 -5.86
C VAL A 567 21.74 -6.07 -6.33
N ASP A 568 21.09 -5.17 -7.03
CA ASP A 568 21.62 -3.88 -7.52
C ASP A 568 22.82 -4.05 -8.45
N VAL A 569 22.66 -4.89 -9.47
CA VAL A 569 23.71 -5.19 -10.44
C VAL A 569 23.24 -5.08 -11.88
N LYS A 570 24.17 -4.65 -12.73
CA LYS A 570 24.02 -4.65 -14.16
C LYS A 570 25.02 -5.60 -14.81
N VAL A 571 24.50 -6.53 -15.57
CA VAL A 571 25.26 -7.51 -16.36
C VAL A 571 25.28 -7.08 -17.80
N THR A 572 26.45 -6.97 -18.40
CA THR A 572 26.59 -6.76 -19.85
C THR A 572 27.25 -7.98 -20.47
N LEU A 573 26.54 -8.67 -21.35
CA LEU A 573 27.09 -9.74 -22.17
C LEU A 573 27.89 -9.11 -23.35
N LEU A 574 29.22 -9.26 -23.31
CA LEU A 574 30.12 -8.60 -24.23
C LEU A 574 30.44 -9.44 -25.46
N ASP A 575 30.70 -10.74 -25.26
CA ASP A 575 31.14 -11.66 -26.31
C ASP A 575 30.97 -13.12 -25.89
N GLY A 576 31.22 -14.07 -26.76
CA GLY A 576 31.22 -15.47 -26.47
C GLY A 576 31.56 -16.34 -27.68
N ALA A 577 31.41 -17.66 -27.49
CA ALA A 577 31.55 -18.62 -28.58
C ALA A 577 30.64 -19.80 -28.35
N TYR A 578 30.20 -20.40 -29.44
CA TYR A 578 29.41 -21.63 -29.48
C TYR A 578 30.09 -22.70 -30.35
N HIS A 579 29.60 -23.91 -30.18
CA HIS A 579 29.98 -25.06 -31.02
C HIS A 579 28.74 -25.65 -31.67
N GLU A 580 28.78 -25.88 -32.97
CA GLU A 580 27.59 -26.26 -33.77
C GLU A 580 26.86 -27.51 -33.24
N VAL A 581 27.57 -28.45 -32.60
CA VAL A 581 27.02 -29.72 -32.13
C VAL A 581 26.86 -29.78 -30.59
N ASP A 582 27.78 -29.15 -29.84
CA ASP A 582 27.87 -29.31 -28.37
C ASP A 582 27.29 -28.13 -27.61
N SER A 583 26.78 -27.09 -28.28
CA SER A 583 26.13 -25.98 -27.62
C SER A 583 24.64 -26.22 -27.42
N SER A 584 24.14 -25.81 -26.26
CA SER A 584 22.74 -25.91 -25.87
C SER A 584 22.34 -24.78 -24.93
N GLU A 585 21.05 -24.54 -24.77
CA GLU A 585 20.51 -23.58 -23.78
C GLU A 585 21.06 -23.86 -22.37
N LEU A 586 21.07 -25.13 -21.97
CA LEU A 586 21.60 -25.54 -20.66
C LEU A 586 23.10 -25.20 -20.51
N ALA A 587 23.91 -25.42 -21.55
CA ALA A 587 25.33 -25.11 -21.52
C ALA A 587 25.57 -23.60 -21.33
N PHE A 588 24.80 -22.75 -22.03
CA PHE A 588 24.85 -21.30 -21.89
C PHE A 588 24.30 -20.80 -20.56
N LYS A 589 23.26 -21.44 -20.04
CA LYS A 589 22.74 -21.14 -18.69
C LYS A 589 23.79 -21.40 -17.61
N ILE A 590 24.47 -22.56 -17.67
CA ILE A 590 25.56 -22.89 -16.75
C ILE A 590 26.73 -21.90 -16.92
N ALA A 591 27.11 -21.59 -18.16
CA ALA A 591 28.22 -20.66 -18.43
C ALA A 591 27.90 -19.25 -17.90
N GLY A 592 26.67 -18.75 -18.08
CA GLY A 592 26.20 -17.48 -17.52
C GLY A 592 26.26 -17.45 -16.01
N SER A 593 25.73 -18.48 -15.36
CA SER A 593 25.74 -18.62 -13.89
C SER A 593 27.17 -18.61 -13.32
N MET A 594 28.07 -19.37 -13.92
CA MET A 594 29.45 -19.45 -13.43
C MET A 594 30.25 -18.18 -13.72
N ALA A 595 30.07 -17.57 -14.89
CA ALA A 595 30.69 -16.30 -15.22
C ALA A 595 30.25 -15.18 -14.24
N PHE A 596 28.94 -15.16 -13.93
CA PHE A 596 28.39 -14.22 -12.96
C PHE A 596 29.00 -14.40 -11.56
N LYS A 597 29.03 -15.63 -11.06
CA LYS A 597 29.64 -15.95 -9.74
C LYS A 597 31.11 -15.52 -9.66
N ASP A 598 31.88 -15.78 -10.73
CA ASP A 598 33.29 -15.37 -10.79
C ASP A 598 33.47 -13.85 -10.88
N ALA A 599 32.56 -13.18 -11.61
CA ALA A 599 32.52 -11.71 -11.66
C ALA A 599 32.17 -11.10 -10.30
N ALA A 600 31.12 -11.59 -9.67
CA ALA A 600 30.64 -11.10 -8.39
C ALA A 600 31.70 -11.24 -7.27
N ARG A 601 32.42 -12.38 -7.20
CA ARG A 601 33.52 -12.55 -6.26
C ARG A 601 34.65 -11.53 -6.43
N LYS A 602 34.93 -11.10 -7.66
CA LYS A 602 35.97 -10.10 -7.98
C LYS A 602 35.46 -8.67 -7.79
N ALA A 603 34.16 -8.46 -7.84
CA ALA A 603 33.52 -7.15 -7.78
C ALA A 603 33.41 -6.55 -6.37
N GLY A 604 34.07 -7.14 -5.38
CA GLY A 604 34.05 -6.66 -3.98
C GLY A 604 32.64 -6.82 -3.37
N PRO A 605 32.16 -8.06 -3.23
CA PRO A 605 30.83 -8.29 -2.68
C PRO A 605 30.74 -7.90 -1.20
N VAL A 606 29.63 -7.32 -0.80
CA VAL A 606 29.33 -6.88 0.58
C VAL A 606 27.94 -7.33 0.99
N LEU A 607 27.77 -7.53 2.31
CA LEU A 607 26.50 -7.88 2.91
C LEU A 607 25.68 -6.62 3.19
N MET A 608 24.40 -6.66 2.91
CA MET A 608 23.44 -5.59 3.13
C MET A 608 22.38 -6.03 4.15
N GLU A 609 21.98 -5.12 5.03
CA GLU A 609 20.93 -5.33 6.03
C GLU A 609 19.79 -4.32 5.86
N PRO A 610 18.55 -4.70 6.17
CA PRO A 610 17.42 -3.78 6.13
C PRO A 610 17.51 -2.78 7.28
N MET A 611 17.38 -1.50 6.95
CA MET A 611 17.32 -0.38 7.88
C MET A 611 15.87 0.02 8.09
N MET A 612 15.51 0.23 9.33
CA MET A 612 14.17 0.68 9.72
C MET A 612 14.23 2.16 10.10
N ALA A 613 13.33 2.96 9.52
CA ALA A 613 13.04 4.31 10.02
C ALA A 613 12.20 4.15 11.28
N VAL A 614 12.82 4.48 12.41
CA VAL A 614 12.21 4.37 13.74
C VAL A 614 11.91 5.76 14.27
N GLU A 615 10.67 5.98 14.69
CA GLU A 615 10.26 7.19 15.41
C GLU A 615 9.81 6.80 16.81
N VAL A 616 10.42 7.39 17.83
CA VAL A 616 10.06 7.17 19.24
C VAL A 616 9.52 8.47 19.82
N THR A 617 8.29 8.43 20.30
CA THR A 617 7.67 9.55 21.03
C THR A 617 7.77 9.26 22.53
N THR A 618 8.41 10.15 23.27
CA THR A 618 8.71 9.99 24.71
C THR A 618 8.60 11.31 25.46
N PRO A 619 8.25 11.29 26.76
CA PRO A 619 8.43 12.45 27.62
C PRO A 619 9.91 12.88 27.65
N GLU A 620 10.16 14.18 27.88
CA GLU A 620 11.50 14.75 27.89
C GLU A 620 12.45 14.05 28.88
N ASP A 621 11.93 13.64 30.03
CA ASP A 621 12.69 12.96 31.10
C ASP A 621 13.36 11.64 30.62
N PHE A 622 12.80 10.96 29.61
CA PHE A 622 13.31 9.69 29.10
C PHE A 622 14.03 9.82 27.75
N MET A 623 14.13 11.02 27.17
CA MET A 623 14.73 11.22 25.86
C MET A 623 16.19 10.73 25.82
N GLY A 624 16.97 11.00 26.88
CA GLY A 624 18.35 10.55 26.98
C GLY A 624 18.50 9.03 26.97
N ASP A 625 17.61 8.32 27.69
CA ASP A 625 17.60 6.86 27.74
C ASP A 625 17.20 6.25 26.39
N VAL A 626 16.23 6.86 25.69
CA VAL A 626 15.81 6.43 24.34
C VAL A 626 16.94 6.61 23.34
N ILE A 627 17.61 7.78 23.31
CA ILE A 627 18.73 8.03 22.42
C ILE A 627 19.89 7.06 22.72
N GLY A 628 20.20 6.84 24.00
CA GLY A 628 21.24 5.91 24.44
C GLY A 628 20.96 4.48 23.97
N ASP A 629 19.70 4.02 24.09
CA ASP A 629 19.28 2.69 23.64
C ASP A 629 19.34 2.56 22.11
N LEU A 630 18.80 3.52 21.37
CA LEU A 630 18.86 3.51 19.90
C LEU A 630 20.31 3.49 19.39
N ASN A 631 21.20 4.27 20.00
CA ASN A 631 22.63 4.26 19.66
C ASN A 631 23.28 2.91 19.98
N SER A 632 22.94 2.27 21.10
CA SER A 632 23.43 0.93 21.44
C SER A 632 22.99 -0.15 20.44
N ARG A 633 21.89 0.08 19.73
CA ARG A 633 21.32 -0.74 18.66
C ARG A 633 21.84 -0.35 17.26
N ARG A 634 22.99 0.27 17.18
CA ARG A 634 23.58 0.77 15.92
C ARG A 634 22.69 1.79 15.20
N GLY A 635 21.77 2.43 15.92
CA GLY A 635 20.87 3.42 15.38
C GLY A 635 21.59 4.72 15.01
N GLN A 636 21.22 5.32 13.91
CA GLN A 636 21.69 6.62 13.44
C GLN A 636 20.57 7.64 13.67
N ILE A 637 20.74 8.50 14.67
CA ILE A 637 19.75 9.55 14.97
C ILE A 637 19.73 10.54 13.80
N GLN A 638 18.55 10.74 13.22
CA GLN A 638 18.35 11.63 12.07
C GLN A 638 17.79 12.99 12.48
N ALA A 639 16.84 13.01 13.39
CA ALA A 639 16.21 14.23 13.88
C ALA A 639 15.65 14.06 15.29
N MET A 640 15.50 15.19 15.96
CA MET A 640 14.82 15.28 17.23
C MET A 640 13.83 16.45 17.16
N ASP A 641 12.57 16.16 17.30
CA ASP A 641 11.48 17.12 17.21
C ASP A 641 10.75 17.22 18.56
N GLU A 642 10.00 18.30 18.75
CA GLU A 642 9.06 18.45 19.86
C GLU A 642 7.64 18.41 19.31
N ARG A 643 6.79 17.58 19.93
CA ARG A 643 5.40 17.44 19.50
C ARG A 643 4.48 17.38 20.74
N ALA A 644 3.60 18.38 20.88
CA ALA A 644 2.61 18.42 21.94
C ALA A 644 3.17 18.17 23.37
N GLY A 645 4.37 18.73 23.66
CA GLY A 645 5.03 18.53 24.95
C GLY A 645 5.73 17.18 25.13
N ALA A 646 5.79 16.35 24.09
CA ALA A 646 6.60 15.15 24.01
C ALA A 646 7.78 15.34 23.06
N ARG A 647 8.86 14.60 23.29
CA ARG A 647 10.02 14.56 22.42
C ARG A 647 9.86 13.42 21.42
N VAL A 648 10.19 13.69 20.16
CA VAL A 648 10.16 12.72 19.09
C VAL A 648 11.58 12.51 18.58
N VAL A 649 12.07 11.28 18.71
CA VAL A 649 13.39 10.88 18.24
C VAL A 649 13.24 10.04 16.97
N LYS A 650 13.81 10.49 15.86
CA LYS A 650 13.86 9.76 14.59
C LYS A 650 15.22 9.16 14.37
N ALA A 651 15.28 7.88 14.04
CA ALA A 651 16.53 7.17 13.82
C ALA A 651 16.39 6.13 12.70
N LEU A 652 17.50 5.85 12.01
CA LEU A 652 17.63 4.66 11.17
C LEU A 652 18.32 3.57 11.98
N VAL A 653 17.66 2.42 12.16
CA VAL A 653 18.17 1.32 12.99
C VAL A 653 18.10 0.03 12.20
N PRO A 654 19.15 -0.84 12.23
CA PRO A 654 19.07 -2.16 11.60
C PRO A 654 17.94 -3.00 12.18
N LEU A 655 17.18 -3.68 11.33
CA LEU A 655 16.07 -4.54 11.77
C LEU A 655 16.51 -5.61 12.77
N SER A 656 17.73 -6.16 12.60
CA SER A 656 18.29 -7.16 13.53
C SER A 656 18.35 -6.69 14.98
N GLU A 657 18.48 -5.39 15.21
CA GLU A 657 18.58 -4.77 16.53
C GLU A 657 17.23 -4.36 17.12
N MET A 658 16.15 -4.45 16.33
CA MET A 658 14.82 -4.01 16.74
C MET A 658 13.97 -5.13 17.33
N PHE A 659 14.39 -6.38 17.22
CA PHE A 659 13.65 -7.49 17.84
C PHE A 659 13.57 -7.32 19.35
N GLY A 660 12.34 -7.38 19.87
CA GLY A 660 12.08 -7.19 21.30
C GLY A 660 12.13 -5.73 21.80
N TYR A 661 12.39 -4.75 20.91
CA TYR A 661 12.56 -3.34 21.28
C TYR A 661 11.38 -2.77 22.08
N VAL A 662 10.14 -3.19 21.77
CA VAL A 662 8.93 -2.74 22.51
C VAL A 662 9.02 -3.03 24.02
N GLY A 663 9.55 -4.19 24.38
CA GLY A 663 9.74 -4.58 25.78
C GLY A 663 10.77 -3.70 26.50
N ASP A 664 11.91 -3.47 25.86
CA ASP A 664 13.00 -2.64 26.37
C ASP A 664 12.58 -1.18 26.50
N LEU A 665 11.90 -0.64 25.49
CA LEU A 665 11.37 0.73 25.49
C LEU A 665 10.40 0.94 26.66
N ARG A 666 9.41 0.04 26.80
CA ARG A 666 8.43 0.11 27.90
C ARG A 666 9.10 0.04 29.27
N SER A 667 10.09 -0.83 29.43
CA SER A 667 10.83 -0.99 30.68
C SER A 667 11.59 0.29 31.05
N ARG A 668 12.27 0.92 30.10
CA ARG A 668 13.09 2.13 30.32
C ARG A 668 12.24 3.38 30.51
N THR A 669 11.08 3.47 29.87
CA THR A 669 10.21 4.65 29.89
C THR A 669 8.97 4.49 30.77
N GLN A 670 8.92 3.45 31.60
CA GLN A 670 7.77 3.14 32.46
C GLN A 670 6.44 3.06 31.68
N GLY A 671 6.51 2.57 30.44
CA GLY A 671 5.35 2.47 29.55
C GLY A 671 4.87 3.80 28.95
N ARG A 672 5.61 4.91 29.14
CA ARG A 672 5.19 6.25 28.70
C ARG A 672 5.66 6.62 27.29
N ALA A 673 6.54 5.84 26.68
CA ALA A 673 6.94 6.02 25.29
C ALA A 673 6.21 5.08 24.35
N SER A 674 5.96 5.55 23.16
CA SER A 674 5.50 4.78 22.03
C SER A 674 6.53 4.84 20.89
N TYR A 675 6.53 3.84 20.00
CA TYR A 675 7.37 3.86 18.82
C TYR A 675 6.60 3.35 17.62
N SER A 676 7.03 3.80 16.46
CA SER A 676 6.70 3.19 15.17
C SER A 676 7.98 2.90 14.41
N MET A 677 7.97 1.88 13.56
CA MET A 677 9.07 1.61 12.65
C MET A 677 8.52 1.17 11.31
N GLN A 678 9.25 1.53 10.25
CA GLN A 678 8.94 1.11 8.89
C GLN A 678 10.24 0.81 8.15
N PHE A 679 10.16 -0.05 7.14
CA PHE A 679 11.31 -0.28 6.26
C PHE A 679 11.67 1.02 5.52
N ASP A 680 12.95 1.36 5.52
CA ASP A 680 13.49 2.52 4.81
C ASP A 680 14.31 2.10 3.60
N SER A 681 15.40 1.38 3.85
CA SER A 681 16.38 1.04 2.82
C SER A 681 17.22 -0.16 3.24
N TYR A 682 18.08 -0.62 2.33
CA TYR A 682 19.18 -1.53 2.67
C TYR A 682 20.49 -0.73 2.82
N ALA A 683 21.25 -1.03 3.88
CA ALA A 683 22.55 -0.45 4.11
C ALA A 683 23.63 -1.53 4.26
N GLN A 684 24.88 -1.18 3.96
CA GLN A 684 25.99 -2.11 4.11
C GLN A 684 26.22 -2.45 5.59
N VAL A 685 26.29 -3.74 5.89
CA VAL A 685 26.61 -4.25 7.23
C VAL A 685 28.07 -3.88 7.59
N PRO A 686 28.33 -3.37 8.80
CA PRO A 686 29.70 -3.15 9.28
C PRO A 686 30.52 -4.43 9.23
N ARG A 687 31.79 -4.34 8.84
CA ARG A 687 32.63 -5.49 8.52
C ARG A 687 32.73 -6.54 9.63
N ASN A 688 32.86 -6.11 10.88
CA ASN A 688 32.91 -7.01 12.05
C ASN A 688 31.62 -7.82 12.22
N VAL A 689 30.45 -7.20 11.99
CA VAL A 689 29.14 -7.85 12.08
C VAL A 689 28.90 -8.75 10.85
N ALA A 690 29.34 -8.29 9.67
CA ALA A 690 29.23 -9.08 8.44
C ALA A 690 30.02 -10.38 8.54
N ASP A 691 31.24 -10.33 9.07
CA ASP A 691 32.10 -11.52 9.24
C ASP A 691 31.42 -12.56 10.16
N GLU A 692 30.75 -12.16 11.24
CA GLU A 692 30.01 -13.04 12.13
C GLU A 692 28.78 -13.67 11.42
N ILE A 693 28.02 -12.86 10.65
CA ILE A 693 26.86 -13.34 9.92
C ILE A 693 27.28 -14.33 8.83
N ILE A 694 28.36 -14.03 8.09
CA ILE A 694 28.89 -14.88 7.03
C ILE A 694 29.39 -16.21 7.61
N ALA A 695 30.14 -16.19 8.71
CA ALA A 695 30.61 -17.39 9.41
C ALA A 695 29.43 -18.27 9.84
N LYS A 696 28.43 -17.66 10.48
CA LYS A 696 27.23 -18.38 10.90
C LYS A 696 26.45 -18.98 9.72
N ALA A 697 26.32 -18.26 8.60
CA ALA A 697 25.64 -18.75 7.41
C ALA A 697 26.39 -19.90 6.72
N ARG A 698 27.74 -19.96 6.89
CA ARG A 698 28.58 -21.05 6.37
C ARG A 698 28.69 -22.25 7.32
N GLY A 699 28.11 -22.15 8.54
CA GLY A 699 28.20 -23.20 9.55
C GLY A 699 29.58 -23.27 10.25
N GLU A 700 30.34 -22.17 10.27
CA GLU A 700 31.65 -22.03 10.91
C GLU A 700 31.55 -21.54 12.36
#